data_0f218629536d6b55e93aa658cc704181
#
_entry.id   0f218629536d6b55e93aa658cc704181
#
_cell.length_a   1.000
_cell.length_b   1.000
_cell.length_c   1.000
_cell.angle_alpha   90.00
_cell.angle_beta   90.00
_cell.angle_gamma   90.00
#
_symmetry.space_group_name_H-M   'P 1'
#
loop_
_entity.id
_entity.type
_entity.pdbx_description
1 polymer ?
#
loop_
_entity_poly.entity_id
_entity_poly.type
_entity_poly.pdbx_seq_one_letter_code
_entity_poly.pdbx_strand_id
1 'polypeptide(L)'
;MGSVGNFVVPSMNDRLYIEEGDLLIGGIFSITDEIDKLACGQNVSEFFRIDLVESVVFSIRDINKVRCEVKQLFPDLKLGFVITDACNQRIIAALQALRFSRNSEVQNSRNGSSNLKNGNFQSFDVVGVIGTDASLTTIPAARVLGASQIPMISFRATYDVLSDQKLFPNFFRVVSPDEVMLSSMAHFIVEQHWYYFSVVYDNEYQYQSLISKLSGTTYCESIQIKVQETSNFTDVLTQLTSGNYSSKIIVVLTSDFISKIISQKVYELKLNRKLLWLGSDSWAQLIFDGRAPDGTIGVSYTSSLQPSEDYMLHLSGLYNKSNNPWMVSAMQNLKITNETSYKKMIRHSYYLNPSLSSMAHKSVYMLLYLLKQFLGSKNCYSGHGAEIARCFSKYSFEFQAYLRKHSTRDGQKRDTPWRVEDATGRFSFYQLVSKDGRHLLCISHHIIGEDKLVERENPVSVNSFDFHPDYLDPTRFCMPQCGNNEIRQHVTHCCWRCRACSEDKIVSESGDACDECPLLHWPSYLNSTATCQGIEPDFITLSQPVSFLLLIVVIISSLYVVAVFVWYVVNQGHSLVKASSPDLNYVQLITFLMGYISVVFFIVEPTHKNCTIGFLLFSSSFNISYLIMLTKAIRVYRIFITSVTTIKIPYISNEFHISVCVGFFLGEILRFSVINYLFPITASLFQPVPSLKYAEKACAIPDAHVVVFIILDCTLLLTCTFLAFKTQTLPNRFRESRYVSVCVVTALVVWSAFLPAYFTSVYRRDQSTLVVFAVLINNNMTLSMLFVTRLVTVEYLRGHGWLFNIASLFWFCERSVEK
;
A
#
# COMPACT_ATOMS: atom_id res chain seq x y z
N MET A 1 -28.68 -2.01 13.20
CA MET A 1 -28.13 -1.32 12.06
C MET A 1 -27.49 -0.05 12.59
N GLY A 2 -26.24 -0.13 12.96
CA GLY A 2 -25.42 1.03 13.24
C GLY A 2 -25.05 1.67 11.90
N SER A 3 -25.19 2.99 11.80
CA SER A 3 -24.78 3.79 10.66
C SER A 3 -23.33 3.41 10.30
N VAL A 4 -23.15 2.92 9.09
CA VAL A 4 -21.83 2.92 8.44
C VAL A 4 -21.38 4.38 8.53
N GLY A 5 -20.38 4.62 9.35
CA GLY A 5 -19.81 5.94 9.49
C GLY A 5 -19.53 6.47 8.09
N ASN A 6 -20.05 7.64 7.78
CA ASN A 6 -19.72 8.35 6.57
C ASN A 6 -18.20 8.37 6.48
N PHE A 7 -17.65 7.60 5.56
CA PHE A 7 -16.25 7.76 5.15
C PHE A 7 -16.19 9.19 4.62
N VAL A 8 -15.75 10.10 5.46
CA VAL A 8 -15.47 11.47 5.04
C VAL A 8 -14.29 11.32 4.10
N VAL A 9 -14.57 11.34 2.80
CA VAL A 9 -13.54 11.50 1.79
C VAL A 9 -12.80 12.78 2.22
N PRO A 10 -11.49 12.72 2.47
CA PRO A 10 -10.72 13.90 2.87
C PRO A 10 -11.07 15.02 1.90
N SER A 11 -11.24 16.24 2.39
CA SER A 11 -11.53 17.40 1.53
C SER A 11 -10.36 17.53 0.56
N MET A 12 -10.48 16.91 -0.60
CA MET A 12 -9.52 17.08 -1.69
C MET A 12 -9.52 18.56 -2.01
N ASN A 13 -8.34 19.14 -2.05
CA ASN A 13 -8.17 20.47 -2.60
C ASN A 13 -8.57 20.36 -4.08
N ASP A 14 -9.80 20.74 -4.41
CA ASP A 14 -10.39 20.59 -5.75
C ASP A 14 -9.82 21.60 -6.77
N ARG A 15 -8.71 22.27 -6.42
CA ARG A 15 -8.02 23.13 -7.35
C ARG A 15 -7.37 22.31 -8.45
N LEU A 16 -7.86 22.47 -9.66
CA LEU A 16 -7.30 21.90 -10.86
C LEU A 16 -6.81 23.02 -11.76
N TYR A 17 -5.68 22.82 -12.41
CA TYR A 17 -5.22 23.69 -13.48
C TYR A 17 -5.44 22.96 -14.81
N ILE A 18 -6.41 23.43 -15.59
CA ILE A 18 -6.87 22.75 -16.79
C ILE A 18 -6.76 23.67 -18.00
N GLU A 19 -6.27 23.13 -19.10
CA GLU A 19 -6.35 23.73 -20.43
C GLU A 19 -6.86 22.68 -21.41
N GLU A 20 -7.92 22.99 -22.14
CA GLU A 20 -8.56 22.06 -23.08
C GLU A 20 -7.71 21.83 -24.34
N GLY A 21 -7.72 20.59 -24.83
CA GLY A 21 -7.04 20.15 -26.02
C GLY A 21 -7.66 18.88 -26.60
N ASP A 22 -7.24 18.50 -27.81
CA ASP A 22 -7.66 17.24 -28.44
C ASP A 22 -7.12 16.02 -27.70
N LEU A 23 -5.90 16.13 -27.14
CA LEU A 23 -5.27 15.17 -26.26
C LEU A 23 -4.82 15.88 -24.96
N LEU A 24 -5.04 15.25 -23.82
CA LEU A 24 -4.70 15.78 -22.51
C LEU A 24 -3.45 15.11 -21.94
N ILE A 25 -2.61 15.89 -21.28
CA ILE A 25 -1.48 15.42 -20.47
C ILE A 25 -1.83 15.64 -19.00
N GLY A 26 -1.76 14.57 -18.20
CA GLY A 26 -1.96 14.65 -16.77
C GLY A 26 -0.70 15.16 -16.05
N GLY A 27 -0.88 15.82 -14.90
CA GLY A 27 0.20 16.22 -14.02
C GLY A 27 -0.17 16.00 -12.56
N ILE A 28 0.73 15.42 -11.77
CA ILE A 28 0.58 15.28 -10.31
C ILE A 28 1.82 15.89 -9.67
N PHE A 29 1.64 16.97 -8.89
CA PHE A 29 2.73 17.72 -8.27
C PHE A 29 2.44 17.94 -6.79
N SER A 30 3.47 18.13 -5.98
CA SER A 30 3.34 18.54 -4.58
C SER A 30 3.42 20.07 -4.50
N ILE A 31 2.30 20.75 -4.70
CA ILE A 31 2.27 22.23 -4.87
C ILE A 31 2.06 22.94 -3.54
N THR A 32 1.05 22.52 -2.78
CA THR A 32 0.72 23.14 -1.49
C THR A 32 1.39 22.42 -0.33
N ASP A 33 1.42 23.10 0.83
CA ASP A 33 1.93 22.51 2.06
C ASP A 33 0.90 21.57 2.68
N GLU A 34 1.39 20.56 3.38
CA GLU A 34 0.60 19.65 4.18
C GLU A 34 0.03 20.37 5.41
N ILE A 35 -1.26 20.11 5.73
CA ILE A 35 -1.87 20.55 7.00
C ILE A 35 -2.02 19.36 7.94
N ASP A 36 -2.48 18.23 7.43
CA ASP A 36 -2.73 17.01 8.19
C ASP A 36 -2.50 15.80 7.28
N LYS A 37 -2.33 14.61 7.86
CA LYS A 37 -2.02 13.35 7.14
C LYS A 37 -2.94 13.02 5.95
N LEU A 38 -4.09 13.68 5.84
CA LEU A 38 -5.09 13.45 4.78
C LEU A 38 -5.62 14.75 4.17
N ALA A 39 -5.01 15.89 4.41
CA ALA A 39 -5.49 17.18 3.91
C ALA A 39 -4.35 18.07 3.38
N CYS A 40 -4.56 18.59 2.18
CA CYS A 40 -3.69 19.61 1.59
C CYS A 40 -4.04 21.01 2.13
N GLY A 41 -3.01 21.81 2.36
CA GLY A 41 -3.15 23.22 2.68
C GLY A 41 -3.55 24.08 1.49
N GLN A 42 -3.66 25.36 1.73
CA GLN A 42 -3.85 26.35 0.68
C GLN A 42 -2.56 27.13 0.38
N ASN A 43 -1.55 26.98 1.22
CA ASN A 43 -0.33 27.74 1.18
C ASN A 43 0.73 27.07 0.31
N VAL A 44 1.45 27.86 -0.45
CA VAL A 44 2.64 27.46 -1.19
C VAL A 44 3.83 28.16 -0.57
N SER A 45 4.70 27.42 0.10
CA SER A 45 5.84 27.99 0.86
C SER A 45 7.07 28.23 -0.02
N GLU A 46 7.18 27.56 -1.16
CA GLU A 46 8.38 27.56 -2.00
C GLU A 46 8.02 27.79 -3.48
N PHE A 47 8.63 28.79 -4.11
CA PHE A 47 8.32 29.15 -5.50
C PHE A 47 8.70 28.06 -6.52
N PHE A 48 9.71 27.25 -6.24
CA PHE A 48 10.14 26.20 -7.17
C PHE A 48 9.00 25.20 -7.49
N ARG A 49 8.03 25.03 -6.59
CA ARG A 49 6.85 24.18 -6.82
C ARG A 49 5.98 24.72 -7.97
N ILE A 50 5.83 26.04 -8.00
CA ILE A 50 5.14 26.74 -9.10
C ILE A 50 5.96 26.67 -10.38
N ASP A 51 7.28 26.84 -10.27
CA ASP A 51 8.20 26.76 -11.40
C ASP A 51 8.14 25.41 -12.10
N LEU A 52 8.06 24.31 -11.37
CA LEU A 52 7.87 22.96 -11.92
C LEU A 52 6.57 22.84 -12.72
N VAL A 53 5.46 23.33 -12.19
CA VAL A 53 4.16 23.32 -12.87
C VAL A 53 4.22 24.16 -14.13
N GLU A 54 4.74 25.40 -14.04
CA GLU A 54 4.84 26.32 -15.17
C GLU A 54 5.79 25.82 -16.25
N SER A 55 6.84 25.09 -15.89
CA SER A 55 7.76 24.43 -16.82
C SER A 55 7.04 23.41 -17.70
N VAL A 56 6.15 22.59 -17.12
CA VAL A 56 5.33 21.63 -17.86
C VAL A 56 4.29 22.37 -18.74
N VAL A 57 3.62 23.37 -18.18
CA VAL A 57 2.63 24.18 -18.92
C VAL A 57 3.27 24.91 -20.09
N PHE A 58 4.43 25.52 -19.86
CA PHE A 58 5.19 26.20 -20.91
C PHE A 58 5.56 25.22 -22.03
N SER A 59 6.06 24.01 -21.67
CA SER A 59 6.44 22.99 -22.64
C SER A 59 5.29 22.60 -23.56
N ILE A 60 4.09 22.39 -22.98
CA ILE A 60 2.89 22.02 -23.72
C ILE A 60 2.43 23.19 -24.63
N ARG A 61 2.42 24.41 -24.08
CA ARG A 61 2.04 25.60 -24.81
C ARG A 61 3.03 25.96 -25.94
N ASP A 62 4.32 25.73 -25.70
CA ASP A 62 5.37 25.99 -26.69
C ASP A 62 5.25 25.04 -27.88
N ILE A 63 4.94 23.76 -27.61
CA ILE A 63 4.68 22.78 -28.68
C ILE A 63 3.43 23.12 -29.49
N ASN A 64 2.43 23.74 -28.90
CA ASN A 64 1.24 24.23 -29.60
C ASN A 64 1.52 25.48 -30.44
N LYS A 65 2.67 26.18 -30.24
CA LYS A 65 3.06 27.39 -31.00
C LYS A 65 3.84 27.08 -32.27
N VAL A 66 3.78 27.98 -33.24
CA VAL A 66 4.33 27.81 -34.64
C VAL A 66 5.86 27.78 -34.75
N ARG A 67 6.63 28.00 -33.66
CA ARG A 67 8.06 28.35 -33.72
C ARG A 67 9.07 27.22 -33.54
N CYS A 68 8.65 26.01 -33.16
CA CYS A 68 9.62 24.97 -32.85
C CYS A 68 9.72 23.94 -33.98
N GLU A 69 10.90 23.39 -34.23
CA GLU A 69 11.11 22.22 -35.08
C GLU A 69 10.21 21.05 -34.68
N VAL A 70 9.76 21.06 -33.41
CA VAL A 70 8.78 20.14 -32.84
C VAL A 70 7.37 20.35 -33.41
N LYS A 71 7.02 21.50 -34.00
CA LYS A 71 5.68 21.75 -34.59
C LYS A 71 5.40 20.95 -35.85
N GLN A 72 6.39 20.48 -36.54
CA GLN A 72 6.19 19.42 -37.52
C GLN A 72 5.69 18.11 -36.92
N LEU A 73 5.66 18.04 -35.53
CA LEU A 73 5.14 16.89 -34.82
C LEU A 73 3.62 16.71 -35.02
N PHE A 74 2.84 17.77 -34.87
CA PHE A 74 1.38 17.70 -34.87
C PHE A 74 0.77 19.00 -35.40
N PRO A 75 0.72 19.23 -36.73
CA PRO A 75 0.28 20.52 -37.28
C PRO A 75 -1.17 20.86 -36.93
N ASP A 76 -2.05 19.87 -36.73
CA ASP A 76 -3.49 20.07 -36.53
C ASP A 76 -3.99 19.51 -35.17
N LEU A 77 -3.10 19.18 -34.24
CA LEU A 77 -3.42 18.65 -32.91
C LEU A 77 -3.16 19.69 -31.83
N LYS A 78 -4.17 20.04 -31.06
CA LYS A 78 -4.03 20.87 -29.86
C LYS A 78 -3.83 19.99 -28.62
N LEU A 79 -2.71 20.17 -27.93
CA LEU A 79 -2.44 19.53 -26.66
C LEU A 79 -2.99 20.37 -25.50
N GLY A 80 -3.71 19.73 -24.58
CA GLY A 80 -4.16 20.30 -23.32
C GLY A 80 -3.51 19.63 -22.13
N PHE A 81 -3.86 20.10 -20.93
CA PHE A 81 -3.34 19.51 -19.69
C PHE A 81 -4.35 19.56 -18.54
N VAL A 82 -4.15 18.67 -17.58
CA VAL A 82 -4.84 18.64 -16.29
C VAL A 82 -3.82 18.42 -15.20
N ILE A 83 -3.59 19.42 -14.37
CA ILE A 83 -2.62 19.38 -13.27
C ILE A 83 -3.35 19.34 -11.93
N THR A 84 -2.90 18.46 -11.05
CA THR A 84 -3.44 18.21 -9.71
C THR A 84 -2.36 18.37 -8.65
N ASP A 85 -2.80 18.61 -7.42
CA ASP A 85 -1.93 18.79 -6.24
C ASP A 85 -1.97 17.55 -5.33
N ALA A 86 -0.82 17.00 -5.02
CA ALA A 86 -0.64 15.87 -4.11
C ALA A 86 -0.12 16.29 -2.73
N CYS A 87 0.23 17.56 -2.52
CA CYS A 87 0.74 18.16 -1.27
C CYS A 87 1.75 17.27 -0.51
N ASN A 88 2.59 16.56 -1.24
CA ASN A 88 3.58 15.60 -0.73
C ASN A 88 3.00 14.43 0.09
N GLN A 89 1.70 14.15 -0.03
CA GLN A 89 1.00 13.09 0.67
C GLN A 89 0.81 11.86 -0.20
N ARG A 90 1.20 10.68 0.30
CA ARG A 90 1.12 9.40 -0.43
C ARG A 90 -0.31 9.05 -0.81
N ILE A 91 -1.24 9.19 0.12
CA ILE A 91 -2.66 8.87 -0.09
C ILE A 91 -3.28 9.84 -1.07
N ILE A 92 -2.99 11.13 -0.94
CA ILE A 92 -3.51 12.15 -1.86
C ILE A 92 -2.97 11.92 -3.27
N ALA A 93 -1.69 11.60 -3.43
CA ALA A 93 -1.11 11.27 -4.74
C ALA A 93 -1.83 10.09 -5.41
N ALA A 94 -2.16 9.03 -4.66
CA ALA A 94 -2.95 7.91 -5.15
C ALA A 94 -4.37 8.32 -5.55
N LEU A 95 -5.03 9.15 -4.74
CA LEU A 95 -6.36 9.67 -5.02
C LEU A 95 -6.37 10.60 -6.25
N GLN A 96 -5.37 11.46 -6.41
CA GLN A 96 -5.23 12.28 -7.61
C GLN A 96 -4.96 11.43 -8.86
N ALA A 97 -4.20 10.33 -8.73
CA ALA A 97 -3.98 9.40 -9.82
C ALA A 97 -5.27 8.70 -10.29
N LEU A 98 -6.25 8.49 -9.41
CA LEU A 98 -7.58 7.96 -9.79
C LEU A 98 -8.38 8.90 -10.71
N ARG A 99 -8.05 10.21 -10.73
CA ARG A 99 -8.67 11.16 -11.69
C ARG A 99 -8.27 10.88 -13.13
N PHE A 100 -7.19 10.16 -13.33
CA PHE A 100 -6.70 9.76 -14.63
C PHE A 100 -7.08 8.30 -14.88
N SER A 101 -8.13 8.07 -15.67
CA SER A 101 -8.61 6.73 -16.00
C SER A 101 -8.89 6.62 -17.48
N ARG A 102 -8.63 5.44 -18.07
CA ARG A 102 -9.05 5.08 -19.41
C ARG A 102 -10.37 4.33 -19.31
N ASN A 103 -11.49 5.02 -19.43
CA ASN A 103 -12.81 4.41 -19.47
C ASN A 103 -13.22 4.13 -20.90
N SER A 104 -13.39 2.85 -21.24
CA SER A 104 -13.93 2.41 -22.52
C SER A 104 -15.41 2.80 -22.76
N GLU A 105 -16.13 3.19 -21.72
CA GLU A 105 -17.55 3.55 -21.81
C GLU A 105 -17.83 5.03 -22.13
N VAL A 106 -16.83 5.91 -21.98
CA VAL A 106 -16.99 7.37 -22.24
C VAL A 106 -16.95 7.72 -23.72
N GLN A 107 -16.67 6.76 -24.61
CA GLN A 107 -16.62 7.00 -26.06
C GLN A 107 -17.95 7.39 -26.71
N ASN A 108 -19.09 7.29 -26.03
CA ASN A 108 -20.41 7.62 -26.60
C ASN A 108 -20.96 8.99 -26.19
N SER A 109 -20.30 9.78 -25.40
CA SER A 109 -20.73 11.13 -25.02
C SER A 109 -19.85 12.17 -25.68
N ARG A 110 -20.37 12.84 -26.66
CA ARG A 110 -19.73 13.92 -27.45
C ARG A 110 -19.42 15.21 -26.68
N ASN A 111 -19.50 15.22 -25.36
CA ASN A 111 -19.12 16.35 -24.49
C ASN A 111 -18.17 15.82 -23.42
N GLY A 112 -16.95 16.29 -23.46
CA GLY A 112 -15.78 15.84 -22.66
C GLY A 112 -15.85 16.01 -21.14
N SER A 113 -16.98 15.83 -20.51
CA SER A 113 -17.11 15.69 -19.08
C SER A 113 -18.22 14.69 -18.76
N SER A 114 -17.85 13.45 -18.45
CA SER A 114 -18.79 12.52 -17.82
C SER A 114 -18.93 12.89 -16.36
N ASN A 115 -19.98 13.65 -16.05
CA ASN A 115 -20.44 13.81 -14.67
C ASN A 115 -20.98 12.48 -14.17
N LEU A 116 -20.20 11.69 -13.47
CA LEU A 116 -20.73 10.69 -12.56
C LEU A 116 -21.47 11.44 -11.43
N LYS A 117 -22.80 11.46 -11.54
CA LYS A 117 -23.70 12.05 -10.53
C LYS A 117 -23.71 11.19 -9.26
N ASN A 118 -22.60 11.21 -8.51
CA ASN A 118 -22.57 10.92 -7.08
C ASN A 118 -21.19 11.29 -6.53
N GLY A 119 -21.08 12.50 -6.04
CA GLY A 119 -19.85 13.05 -5.44
C GLY A 119 -18.93 13.70 -6.48
N ASN A 120 -18.45 14.91 -6.20
CA ASN A 120 -17.63 15.84 -7.03
C ASN A 120 -16.28 15.28 -7.55
N PHE A 121 -16.23 14.04 -8.05
CA PHE A 121 -15.01 13.44 -8.57
C PHE A 121 -14.99 13.47 -10.10
N GLN A 122 -14.21 14.40 -10.67
CA GLN A 122 -14.04 14.53 -12.12
C GLN A 122 -12.88 13.64 -12.60
N SER A 123 -13.12 12.79 -13.60
CA SER A 123 -12.11 11.95 -14.24
C SER A 123 -11.74 12.46 -15.62
N PHE A 124 -10.48 12.26 -16.04
CA PHE A 124 -9.93 12.73 -17.30
C PHE A 124 -9.21 11.59 -18.02
N ASP A 125 -9.41 11.50 -19.33
CA ASP A 125 -8.62 10.61 -20.20
C ASP A 125 -7.35 11.34 -20.65
N VAL A 126 -6.19 10.77 -20.34
CA VAL A 126 -4.90 11.39 -20.59
C VAL A 126 -3.95 10.46 -21.35
N VAL A 127 -3.08 11.03 -22.15
CA VAL A 127 -2.02 10.30 -22.87
C VAL A 127 -1.03 9.66 -21.92
N GLY A 128 -0.66 10.39 -20.89
CA GLY A 128 0.26 9.99 -19.84
C GLY A 128 0.29 11.03 -18.74
N VAL A 129 0.93 10.72 -17.63
CA VAL A 129 1.02 11.60 -16.44
C VAL A 129 2.47 11.99 -16.19
N ILE A 130 2.71 13.29 -15.99
CA ILE A 130 4.01 13.86 -15.59
C ILE A 130 3.99 14.07 -14.06
N GLY A 131 5.06 13.68 -13.39
CA GLY A 131 5.19 13.80 -11.92
C GLY A 131 5.38 12.40 -11.31
N THR A 132 5.35 12.21 -9.99
CA THR A 132 5.40 13.26 -8.98
C THR A 132 6.84 13.71 -8.75
N ASP A 133 7.01 14.74 -7.92
CA ASP A 133 8.29 15.32 -7.56
C ASP A 133 9.01 14.61 -6.38
N ALA A 134 8.40 13.56 -5.82
CA ALA A 134 9.00 12.77 -4.73
C ALA A 134 8.76 11.28 -4.93
N SER A 135 9.75 10.44 -4.65
CA SER A 135 9.66 8.98 -4.82
C SER A 135 8.53 8.35 -3.99
N LEU A 136 8.31 8.85 -2.77
CA LEU A 136 7.28 8.33 -1.85
C LEU A 136 5.84 8.57 -2.34
N THR A 137 5.60 9.65 -3.06
CA THR A 137 4.29 9.95 -3.67
C THR A 137 4.15 9.29 -5.05
N THR A 138 5.28 9.08 -5.73
CA THR A 138 5.32 8.39 -7.04
C THR A 138 4.89 6.93 -6.94
N ILE A 139 5.36 6.20 -5.93
CA ILE A 139 5.06 4.77 -5.75
C ILE A 139 3.54 4.48 -5.78
N PRO A 140 2.71 5.08 -4.90
CA PRO A 140 1.28 4.81 -4.92
C PRO A 140 0.58 5.35 -6.17
N ALA A 141 0.98 6.52 -6.69
CA ALA A 141 0.43 7.06 -7.93
C ALA A 141 0.71 6.16 -9.13
N ALA A 142 1.95 5.66 -9.28
CA ALA A 142 2.33 4.76 -10.36
C ALA A 142 1.56 3.43 -10.30
N ARG A 143 1.31 2.89 -9.11
CA ARG A 143 0.48 1.67 -8.95
C ARG A 143 -0.95 1.87 -9.43
N VAL A 144 -1.56 2.98 -9.06
CA VAL A 144 -2.93 3.33 -9.48
C VAL A 144 -3.00 3.52 -11.00
N LEU A 145 -2.09 4.31 -11.56
CA LEU A 145 -2.00 4.53 -13.01
C LEU A 145 -1.67 3.24 -13.77
N GLY A 146 -0.90 2.34 -13.16
CA GLY A 146 -0.58 1.03 -13.73
C GLY A 146 -1.80 0.16 -13.97
N ALA A 147 -2.78 0.20 -13.09
CA ALA A 147 -4.05 -0.51 -13.24
C ALA A 147 -4.84 -0.01 -14.47
N SER A 148 -4.75 1.28 -14.79
CA SER A 148 -5.36 1.90 -15.97
C SER A 148 -4.43 1.89 -17.20
N GLN A 149 -3.27 1.28 -17.12
CA GLN A 149 -2.22 1.24 -18.17
C GLN A 149 -1.83 2.63 -18.69
N ILE A 150 -1.85 3.63 -17.81
CA ILE A 150 -1.43 5.00 -18.14
C ILE A 150 0.06 5.14 -17.80
N PRO A 151 0.90 5.54 -18.76
CA PRO A 151 2.31 5.77 -18.49
C PRO A 151 2.50 6.98 -17.59
N MET A 152 3.43 6.87 -16.65
CA MET A 152 3.84 7.91 -15.73
C MET A 152 5.31 8.22 -15.94
N ILE A 153 5.66 9.49 -16.18
CA ILE A 153 7.03 9.95 -16.35
C ILE A 153 7.38 10.90 -15.21
N SER A 154 8.32 10.49 -14.37
CA SER A 154 8.82 11.34 -13.29
C SER A 154 10.12 12.04 -13.67
N PHE A 155 10.24 13.27 -13.20
CA PHE A 155 11.42 14.11 -13.40
C PHE A 155 12.32 14.19 -12.16
N ARG A 156 11.93 13.56 -11.03
CA ARG A 156 12.71 13.62 -9.79
C ARG A 156 12.64 12.34 -8.93
N ALA A 157 11.77 11.38 -9.23
CA ALA A 157 11.69 10.16 -8.44
C ALA A 157 12.85 9.20 -8.71
N THR A 158 13.74 9.05 -7.75
CA THR A 158 15.03 8.36 -7.88
C THR A 158 15.07 6.98 -7.23
N TYR A 159 14.11 6.62 -6.35
CA TYR A 159 14.13 5.33 -5.64
C TYR A 159 14.28 4.14 -6.58
N ASP A 160 15.20 3.24 -6.23
CA ASP A 160 15.56 2.07 -7.04
C ASP A 160 14.41 1.07 -7.19
N VAL A 161 13.52 1.00 -6.20
CA VAL A 161 12.33 0.14 -6.27
C VAL A 161 11.44 0.45 -7.49
N LEU A 162 11.47 1.70 -7.96
CA LEU A 162 10.74 2.14 -9.16
C LEU A 162 11.35 1.59 -10.46
N SER A 163 12.57 1.06 -10.43
CA SER A 163 13.22 0.38 -11.56
C SER A 163 12.67 -1.04 -11.79
N ASP A 164 11.96 -1.61 -10.82
CA ASP A 164 11.35 -2.93 -10.99
C ASP A 164 10.16 -2.86 -11.96
N GLN A 165 10.40 -3.30 -13.18
CA GLN A 165 9.42 -3.30 -14.27
C GLN A 165 8.25 -4.28 -14.04
N LYS A 166 8.37 -5.24 -13.13
CA LYS A 166 7.27 -6.15 -12.78
C LYS A 166 6.28 -5.44 -11.85
N LEU A 167 6.80 -4.64 -10.92
CA LEU A 167 6.00 -3.88 -9.96
C LEU A 167 5.47 -2.58 -10.56
N PHE A 168 6.25 -1.92 -11.43
CA PHE A 168 5.94 -0.61 -12.01
C PHE A 168 6.06 -0.62 -13.55
N PRO A 169 5.22 -1.39 -14.22
CA PRO A 169 5.29 -1.55 -15.67
C PRO A 169 5.02 -0.26 -16.47
N ASN A 170 4.38 0.70 -15.87
CA ASN A 170 3.97 1.98 -16.48
C ASN A 170 4.87 3.17 -16.09
N PHE A 171 5.87 2.93 -15.25
CA PHE A 171 6.75 3.99 -14.74
C PHE A 171 7.98 4.19 -15.62
N PHE A 172 8.27 5.46 -15.89
CA PHE A 172 9.44 5.96 -16.61
C PHE A 172 10.01 7.17 -15.88
N ARG A 173 11.29 7.47 -16.08
CA ARG A 173 11.92 8.64 -15.48
C ARG A 173 13.01 9.23 -16.37
N VAL A 174 13.23 10.52 -16.22
CA VAL A 174 14.31 11.27 -16.91
C VAL A 174 15.51 11.53 -16.02
N VAL A 175 15.48 11.00 -14.79
CA VAL A 175 16.58 11.05 -13.79
C VAL A 175 17.08 9.65 -13.54
N SER A 176 18.36 9.52 -13.21
CA SER A 176 18.96 8.23 -12.85
C SER A 176 18.46 7.73 -11.50
N PRO A 177 18.44 6.43 -11.25
CA PRO A 177 18.16 5.86 -9.94
C PRO A 177 19.21 6.27 -8.90
N ASP A 178 18.82 6.18 -7.61
CA ASP A 178 19.71 6.50 -6.47
C ASP A 178 21.01 5.70 -6.52
N GLU A 179 20.94 4.46 -6.94
CA GLU A 179 22.10 3.59 -7.07
C GLU A 179 23.22 4.19 -7.92
N VAL A 180 22.86 4.91 -8.97
CA VAL A 180 23.81 5.55 -9.88
C VAL A 180 24.46 6.78 -9.23
N MET A 181 23.68 7.59 -8.51
CA MET A 181 24.19 8.71 -7.73
C MET A 181 25.15 8.23 -6.64
N LEU A 182 24.80 7.17 -5.94
CA LEU A 182 25.63 6.56 -4.90
C LEU A 182 26.93 5.99 -5.47
N SER A 183 26.91 5.44 -6.70
CA SER A 183 28.14 5.07 -7.40
C SER A 183 29.06 6.28 -7.64
N SER A 184 28.48 7.40 -8.09
CA SER A 184 29.24 8.64 -8.30
C SER A 184 29.82 9.19 -7.01
N MET A 185 29.06 9.12 -5.91
CA MET A 185 29.54 9.51 -4.56
C MET A 185 30.68 8.60 -4.10
N ALA A 186 30.55 7.28 -4.31
CA ALA A 186 31.61 6.32 -3.96
C ALA A 186 32.91 6.62 -4.73
N HIS A 187 32.81 6.86 -6.04
CA HIS A 187 33.97 7.26 -6.85
C HIS A 187 34.59 8.56 -6.34
N PHE A 188 33.78 9.56 -6.00
CA PHE A 188 34.29 10.82 -5.46
C PHE A 188 35.06 10.63 -4.13
N ILE A 189 34.50 9.82 -3.22
CA ILE A 189 35.13 9.49 -1.93
C ILE A 189 36.50 8.83 -2.15
N VAL A 190 36.59 7.89 -3.08
CA VAL A 190 37.83 7.16 -3.39
C VAL A 190 38.87 8.11 -4.03
N GLU A 191 38.47 8.93 -4.96
CA GLU A 191 39.38 9.85 -5.69
C GLU A 191 39.90 10.99 -4.78
N GLN A 192 39.08 11.45 -3.84
CA GLN A 192 39.50 12.43 -2.84
C GLN A 192 40.32 11.81 -1.70
N HIS A 193 40.56 10.49 -1.72
CA HIS A 193 41.28 9.75 -0.67
C HIS A 193 40.62 9.91 0.72
N TRP A 194 39.30 9.99 0.75
CA TRP A 194 38.54 10.10 2.01
C TRP A 194 38.33 8.72 2.63
N TYR A 195 39.35 8.18 3.20
CA TYR A 195 39.34 6.82 3.73
C TYR A 195 38.64 6.70 5.10
N TYR A 196 38.40 7.84 5.79
CA TYR A 196 37.79 7.84 7.11
C TYR A 196 36.66 8.87 7.20
N PHE A 197 35.41 8.41 7.27
CA PHE A 197 34.20 9.25 7.30
C PHE A 197 33.10 8.67 8.18
N SER A 198 32.17 9.52 8.63
CA SER A 198 30.94 9.10 9.29
C SER A 198 29.76 9.20 8.34
N VAL A 199 28.71 8.38 8.52
CA VAL A 199 27.51 8.39 7.69
C VAL A 199 26.30 8.69 8.53
N VAL A 200 25.47 9.66 8.09
CA VAL A 200 24.14 9.94 8.61
C VAL A 200 23.11 9.63 7.51
N TYR A 201 22.16 8.77 7.80
CA TYR A 201 21.18 8.32 6.80
C TYR A 201 19.80 8.11 7.39
N ASP A 202 18.77 8.27 6.56
CA ASP A 202 17.38 7.95 6.90
C ASP A 202 16.89 6.70 6.14
N ASN A 203 17.52 6.37 5.02
CA ASN A 203 17.20 5.23 4.18
C ASN A 203 18.31 4.17 4.23
N GLU A 204 18.01 3.03 4.84
CA GLU A 204 18.92 1.89 4.97
C GLU A 204 19.44 1.38 3.63
N TYR A 205 18.59 1.38 2.60
CA TYR A 205 18.98 0.90 1.28
C TYR A 205 20.08 1.80 0.64
N GLN A 206 19.91 3.13 0.73
CA GLN A 206 20.93 4.06 0.19
C GLN A 206 22.25 3.91 0.91
N TYR A 207 22.20 3.75 2.24
CA TYR A 207 23.41 3.50 3.03
C TYR A 207 24.11 2.21 2.60
N GLN A 208 23.39 1.07 2.56
CA GLN A 208 23.96 -0.22 2.18
C GLN A 208 24.49 -0.22 0.74
N SER A 209 23.80 0.45 -0.17
CA SER A 209 24.23 0.59 -1.57
C SER A 209 25.54 1.38 -1.67
N LEU A 210 25.69 2.50 -0.97
CA LEU A 210 26.95 3.27 -0.94
C LEU A 210 28.09 2.41 -0.40
N ILE A 211 27.88 1.76 0.72
CA ILE A 211 28.90 0.93 1.38
C ILE A 211 29.30 -0.26 0.51
N SER A 212 28.34 -0.91 -0.16
CA SER A 212 28.65 -2.02 -1.08
C SER A 212 29.54 -1.58 -2.25
N LYS A 213 29.40 -0.35 -2.73
CA LYS A 213 30.22 0.21 -3.82
C LYS A 213 31.62 0.60 -3.36
N LEU A 214 31.79 0.89 -2.08
CA LEU A 214 33.10 1.14 -1.45
C LEU A 214 33.76 -0.17 -1.01
N SER A 215 33.05 -1.30 -0.98
CA SER A 215 33.60 -2.61 -0.65
C SER A 215 34.70 -2.98 -1.66
N GLY A 216 35.88 -3.35 -1.14
CA GLY A 216 37.10 -3.56 -1.97
C GLY A 216 38.05 -2.38 -2.05
N THR A 217 37.68 -1.24 -1.48
CA THR A 217 38.57 -0.10 -1.28
C THR A 217 39.08 -0.04 0.17
N THR A 218 40.13 0.75 0.44
CA THR A 218 40.70 0.90 1.79
C THR A 218 40.01 1.97 2.62
N TYR A 219 38.65 1.95 2.70
CA TYR A 219 37.94 2.93 3.51
C TYR A 219 37.59 2.40 4.89
N CYS A 220 37.39 3.31 5.82
CA CYS A 220 37.05 3.05 7.20
C CYS A 220 35.90 3.98 7.61
N GLU A 221 34.83 3.41 8.15
CA GLU A 221 33.68 4.15 8.64
C GLU A 221 33.83 4.42 10.14
N SER A 222 33.72 5.70 10.52
CA SER A 222 33.83 6.12 11.92
C SER A 222 32.58 5.84 12.73
N ILE A 223 31.48 6.48 12.34
CA ILE A 223 30.17 6.38 13.02
C ILE A 223 29.10 6.31 11.95
N GLN A 224 28.14 5.40 12.13
CA GLN A 224 26.93 5.35 11.32
C GLN A 224 25.72 5.70 12.19
N ILE A 225 24.91 6.64 11.76
CA ILE A 225 23.72 7.07 12.51
C ILE A 225 22.50 7.06 11.60
N LYS A 226 21.55 6.21 11.94
CA LYS A 226 20.23 6.21 11.30
C LYS A 226 19.35 7.25 12.00
N VAL A 227 18.77 8.16 11.22
CA VAL A 227 17.93 9.24 11.71
C VAL A 227 16.49 9.09 11.20
N GLN A 228 15.55 9.62 11.98
CA GLN A 228 14.14 9.71 11.64
C GLN A 228 13.66 11.13 11.94
N GLU A 229 12.48 11.51 11.46
CA GLU A 229 11.89 12.83 11.73
C GLU A 229 11.77 13.16 13.22
N THR A 230 11.58 12.12 14.06
CA THR A 230 11.48 12.24 15.53
C THR A 230 12.81 12.21 16.27
N SER A 231 13.95 12.07 15.56
CA SER A 231 15.28 11.99 16.17
C SER A 231 15.67 13.31 16.82
N ASN A 232 16.40 13.22 17.94
CA ASN A 232 17.03 14.41 18.53
C ASN A 232 18.32 14.76 17.78
N PHE A 233 18.23 15.68 16.82
CA PHE A 233 19.37 16.05 15.97
C PHE A 233 20.52 16.74 16.73
N THR A 234 20.26 17.30 17.91
CA THR A 234 21.32 17.82 18.76
C THR A 234 22.21 16.69 19.27
N ASP A 235 21.61 15.58 19.73
CA ASP A 235 22.36 14.41 20.17
C ASP A 235 23.12 13.75 19.02
N VAL A 236 22.50 13.67 17.83
CA VAL A 236 23.16 13.16 16.62
C VAL A 236 24.42 13.95 16.30
N LEU A 237 24.33 15.28 16.27
CA LEU A 237 25.46 16.14 15.99
C LEU A 237 26.53 16.11 17.11
N THR A 238 26.10 15.95 18.35
CA THR A 238 26.99 15.77 19.49
C THR A 238 27.77 14.44 19.37
N GLN A 239 27.09 13.34 19.01
CA GLN A 239 27.75 12.06 18.77
C GLN A 239 28.78 12.12 17.63
N LEU A 240 28.47 12.85 16.55
CA LEU A 240 29.42 13.04 15.43
C LEU A 240 30.62 13.86 15.79
N THR A 241 30.57 14.67 16.83
CA THR A 241 31.64 15.60 17.24
C THR A 241 32.33 15.22 18.53
N SER A 242 31.67 14.40 19.38
CA SER A 242 32.19 13.98 20.69
C SER A 242 32.93 12.65 20.54
N GLY A 243 34.21 12.69 20.70
CA GLY A 243 35.07 11.51 20.77
C GLY A 243 36.44 11.75 20.16
N ASN A 244 37.44 11.13 20.73
CA ASN A 244 38.84 11.19 20.24
C ASN A 244 38.99 10.58 18.83
N TYR A 245 37.94 9.90 18.34
CA TYR A 245 37.95 9.14 17.08
C TYR A 245 36.83 9.56 16.12
N SER A 246 36.22 10.75 16.28
CA SER A 246 35.16 11.21 15.36
C SER A 246 35.76 11.68 14.05
N SER A 247 35.26 11.16 12.93
CA SER A 247 35.66 11.68 11.62
C SER A 247 35.21 13.14 11.43
N LYS A 248 36.02 13.91 10.71
CA LYS A 248 35.63 15.28 10.29
C LYS A 248 34.85 15.31 8.98
N ILE A 249 34.80 14.19 8.30
CA ILE A 249 34.07 14.03 7.04
C ILE A 249 32.76 13.32 7.35
N ILE A 250 31.64 13.93 7.01
CA ILE A 250 30.29 13.39 7.21
C ILE A 250 29.61 13.20 5.87
N VAL A 251 29.26 11.98 5.56
CA VAL A 251 28.41 11.63 4.40
C VAL A 251 26.96 11.64 4.84
N VAL A 252 26.10 12.37 4.12
CA VAL A 252 24.69 12.54 4.48
C VAL A 252 23.79 12.03 3.38
N LEU A 253 23.02 11.00 3.71
CA LEU A 253 22.05 10.33 2.83
C LEU A 253 20.66 10.47 3.46
N THR A 254 20.09 11.67 3.40
CA THR A 254 18.83 11.99 4.06
C THR A 254 17.87 12.71 3.13
N SER A 255 16.59 12.57 3.40
CA SER A 255 15.52 13.28 2.70
C SER A 255 15.62 14.81 2.86
N ASP A 256 14.98 15.56 1.96
CA ASP A 256 14.98 17.04 1.95
C ASP A 256 14.58 17.63 3.31
N PHE A 257 13.58 17.04 3.97
CA PHE A 257 13.08 17.51 5.24
C PHE A 257 14.14 17.37 6.35
N ILE A 258 14.71 16.16 6.50
CA ILE A 258 15.74 15.87 7.51
C ILE A 258 17.00 16.68 7.23
N SER A 259 17.40 16.79 5.96
CA SER A 259 18.55 17.62 5.55
C SER A 259 18.42 19.08 5.99
N LYS A 260 17.22 19.67 5.86
CA LYS A 260 16.94 21.04 6.33
C LYS A 260 17.11 21.17 7.84
N ILE A 261 16.60 20.21 8.61
CA ILE A 261 16.73 20.22 10.08
C ILE A 261 18.19 20.08 10.50
N ILE A 262 18.94 19.13 9.90
CA ILE A 262 20.36 18.96 10.23
C ILE A 262 21.13 20.25 9.92
N SER A 263 20.93 20.81 8.74
CA SER A 263 21.61 22.06 8.35
C SER A 263 21.33 23.21 9.33
N GLN A 264 20.08 23.40 9.73
CA GLN A 264 19.71 24.43 10.71
C GLN A 264 20.40 24.17 12.06
N LYS A 265 20.42 22.93 12.54
CA LYS A 265 21.05 22.55 13.80
C LYS A 265 22.57 22.71 13.77
N VAL A 266 23.20 22.46 12.62
CA VAL A 266 24.64 22.72 12.44
C VAL A 266 24.98 24.20 12.64
N TYR A 267 24.13 25.12 12.14
CA TYR A 267 24.29 26.56 12.38
C TYR A 267 24.03 26.94 13.85
N GLU A 268 22.98 26.42 14.47
CA GLU A 268 22.66 26.67 15.88
C GLU A 268 23.80 26.25 16.81
N LEU A 269 24.44 25.12 16.53
CA LEU A 269 25.56 24.57 17.33
C LEU A 269 26.93 25.11 16.91
N LYS A 270 27.00 26.04 15.96
CA LYS A 270 28.25 26.63 15.43
C LYS A 270 29.25 25.61 14.91
N LEU A 271 28.73 24.58 14.23
CA LEU A 271 29.55 23.51 13.65
C LEU A 271 29.84 23.71 12.16
N ASN A 272 29.39 24.79 11.55
CA ASN A 272 29.41 25.06 10.13
C ASN A 272 30.79 25.09 9.46
N ARG A 273 31.88 25.18 10.20
CA ARG A 273 33.25 25.15 9.64
C ARG A 273 34.12 24.04 10.25
N LYS A 274 33.56 23.26 11.15
CA LYS A 274 34.28 22.21 11.88
C LYS A 274 34.19 20.84 11.23
N LEU A 275 33.23 20.66 10.32
CA LEU A 275 32.93 19.40 9.66
C LEU A 275 32.83 19.63 8.16
N LEU A 276 33.29 18.66 7.39
CA LEU A 276 33.13 18.61 5.94
C LEU A 276 31.94 17.71 5.62
N TRP A 277 31.02 18.21 4.85
CA TRP A 277 29.78 17.52 4.53
C TRP A 277 29.75 17.08 3.06
N LEU A 278 29.53 15.80 2.82
CA LEU A 278 29.21 15.27 1.50
C LEU A 278 27.76 14.78 1.51
N GLY A 279 26.92 15.42 0.75
CA GLY A 279 25.49 15.08 0.73
C GLY A 279 24.97 14.69 -0.64
N SER A 280 23.83 13.99 -0.63
CA SER A 280 23.06 13.63 -1.81
C SER A 280 22.47 14.88 -2.50
N ASP A 281 21.58 14.68 -3.46
CA ASP A 281 20.83 15.74 -4.16
C ASP A 281 20.04 16.67 -3.21
N SER A 282 19.56 16.14 -2.10
CA SER A 282 18.90 16.94 -1.04
C SER A 282 19.84 18.01 -0.47
N TRP A 283 21.11 17.66 -0.27
CA TRP A 283 22.11 18.60 0.20
C TRP A 283 22.58 19.56 -0.89
N ALA A 284 22.64 19.11 -2.14
CA ALA A 284 22.86 20.00 -3.27
C ALA A 284 21.77 21.07 -3.36
N GLN A 285 20.50 20.70 -3.08
CA GLN A 285 19.41 21.67 -3.01
C GLN A 285 19.64 22.72 -1.92
N LEU A 286 20.10 22.31 -0.73
CA LEU A 286 20.44 23.26 0.36
C LEU A 286 21.59 24.21 -0.03
N ILE A 287 22.57 23.74 -0.82
CA ILE A 287 23.64 24.59 -1.36
C ILE A 287 23.05 25.65 -2.29
N PHE A 288 22.18 25.25 -3.21
CA PHE A 288 21.50 26.16 -4.14
C PHE A 288 20.62 27.18 -3.41
N ASP A 289 19.93 26.76 -2.36
CA ASP A 289 19.10 27.65 -1.51
C ASP A 289 19.96 28.58 -0.61
N GLY A 290 21.28 28.39 -0.57
CA GLY A 290 22.18 29.10 0.32
C GLY A 290 21.97 28.79 1.80
N ARG A 291 21.43 27.64 2.13
CA ARG A 291 21.13 27.15 3.48
C ARG A 291 22.10 26.08 3.97
N ALA A 292 22.95 25.57 3.10
CA ALA A 292 23.94 24.55 3.47
C ALA A 292 25.05 25.17 4.33
N PRO A 293 25.67 24.38 5.24
CA PRO A 293 26.86 24.79 5.98
C PRO A 293 28.03 25.11 5.03
N ASP A 294 28.93 26.01 5.46
CA ASP A 294 30.12 26.34 4.68
C ASP A 294 30.98 25.08 4.46
N GLY A 295 31.51 24.90 3.25
CA GLY A 295 32.29 23.74 2.86
C GLY A 295 31.50 22.47 2.52
N THR A 296 30.18 22.56 2.52
CA THR A 296 29.34 21.44 2.08
C THR A 296 29.56 21.15 0.60
N ILE A 297 29.71 19.86 0.28
CA ILE A 297 29.73 19.33 -1.07
C ILE A 297 28.42 18.58 -1.29
N GLY A 298 27.69 18.92 -2.32
CA GLY A 298 26.44 18.27 -2.72
C GLY A 298 26.53 17.70 -4.11
N VAL A 299 25.90 16.54 -4.32
CA VAL A 299 25.83 15.87 -5.62
C VAL A 299 24.52 16.22 -6.28
N SER A 300 24.54 16.72 -7.51
CA SER A 300 23.33 17.00 -8.27
C SER A 300 23.40 16.46 -9.69
N TYR A 301 22.25 16.14 -10.24
CA TYR A 301 22.11 15.78 -11.65
C TYR A 301 22.50 16.98 -12.52
N THR A 302 23.39 16.76 -13.49
CA THR A 302 23.72 17.78 -14.46
C THR A 302 22.77 17.71 -15.63
N SER A 303 21.85 18.66 -15.72
CA SER A 303 21.14 18.88 -16.97
C SER A 303 22.03 19.68 -17.91
N SER A 304 22.30 19.15 -19.10
CA SER A 304 22.95 19.89 -20.16
C SER A 304 22.08 20.99 -20.76
N LEU A 305 20.78 20.96 -20.41
CA LEU A 305 19.79 21.92 -20.86
C LEU A 305 19.62 23.00 -19.80
N GLN A 306 20.13 24.16 -20.04
CA GLN A 306 19.69 25.35 -19.32
C GLN A 306 18.26 25.67 -19.80
N PRO A 307 17.34 26.13 -18.90
CA PRO A 307 16.05 26.63 -19.33
C PRO A 307 16.24 27.72 -20.41
N SER A 308 15.44 27.63 -21.46
CA SER A 308 15.56 28.58 -22.58
C SER A 308 15.26 30.03 -22.13
N GLU A 309 15.85 31.00 -22.79
CA GLU A 309 15.53 32.44 -22.58
C GLU A 309 14.02 32.69 -22.73
N ASP A 310 13.35 31.96 -23.63
CA ASP A 310 11.91 32.03 -23.86
C ASP A 310 11.12 31.57 -22.62
N TYR A 311 11.59 30.51 -21.91
CA TYR A 311 10.98 30.09 -20.66
C TYR A 311 11.14 31.14 -19.56
N MET A 312 12.31 31.73 -19.43
CA MET A 312 12.57 32.79 -18.48
C MET A 312 11.71 34.05 -18.76
N LEU A 313 11.51 34.35 -20.04
CA LEU A 313 10.64 35.45 -20.46
C LEU A 313 9.17 35.11 -20.10
N HIS A 314 8.73 33.89 -20.38
CA HIS A 314 7.41 33.40 -20.00
C HIS A 314 7.19 33.54 -18.49
N LEU A 315 8.08 32.96 -17.67
CA LEU A 315 7.98 32.98 -16.23
C LEU A 315 7.96 34.42 -15.66
N SER A 316 8.80 35.31 -16.21
CA SER A 316 8.84 36.72 -15.79
C SER A 316 7.57 37.49 -16.15
N GLY A 317 6.85 37.06 -17.18
CA GLY A 317 5.59 37.67 -17.64
C GLY A 317 4.35 37.21 -16.87
N LEU A 318 4.46 36.24 -15.98
CA LEU A 318 3.31 35.68 -15.24
C LEU A 318 2.85 36.55 -14.06
N TYR A 319 3.59 37.57 -13.66
CA TYR A 319 3.20 38.43 -12.55
C TYR A 319 1.81 39.05 -12.81
N ASN A 320 0.84 38.79 -11.91
CA ASN A 320 -0.56 39.18 -12.00
C ASN A 320 -1.29 38.82 -13.31
N LYS A 321 -0.70 37.97 -14.16
CA LYS A 321 -1.28 37.51 -15.42
C LYS A 321 -1.44 35.98 -15.53
N SER A 322 -1.04 35.25 -14.47
CA SER A 322 -1.09 33.80 -14.46
C SER A 322 -2.51 33.29 -14.21
N ASN A 323 -2.94 32.32 -14.99
CA ASN A 323 -4.15 31.53 -14.74
C ASN A 323 -3.90 30.33 -13.81
N ASN A 324 -2.69 30.18 -13.30
CA ASN A 324 -2.33 29.14 -12.36
C ASN A 324 -3.01 29.38 -11.00
N PRO A 325 -3.88 28.47 -10.52
CA PRO A 325 -4.70 28.70 -9.32
C PRO A 325 -3.88 28.82 -8.02
N TRP A 326 -2.63 28.36 -8.03
CA TRP A 326 -1.74 28.42 -6.86
C TRP A 326 -0.80 29.64 -6.86
N MET A 327 -0.71 30.38 -7.95
CA MET A 327 0.23 31.49 -8.08
C MET A 327 -0.07 32.62 -7.09
N VAL A 328 -1.34 32.95 -6.87
CA VAL A 328 -1.73 34.02 -5.93
C VAL A 328 -1.32 33.65 -4.50
N SER A 329 -1.57 32.43 -4.08
CA SER A 329 -1.17 31.92 -2.77
C SER A 329 0.35 31.92 -2.60
N ALA A 330 1.09 31.52 -3.63
CA ALA A 330 2.55 31.55 -3.61
C ALA A 330 3.09 32.98 -3.44
N MET A 331 2.54 33.95 -4.18
CA MET A 331 2.97 35.35 -4.07
C MET A 331 2.67 35.97 -2.69
N GLN A 332 1.50 35.63 -2.11
CA GLN A 332 1.15 36.10 -0.76
C GLN A 332 2.09 35.52 0.30
N ASN A 333 2.35 34.24 0.27
CA ASN A 333 3.20 33.58 1.27
C ASN A 333 4.66 34.00 1.18
N LEU A 334 5.15 34.21 -0.04
CA LEU A 334 6.52 34.67 -0.29
C LEU A 334 6.67 36.19 -0.12
N LYS A 335 5.59 36.90 0.30
CA LYS A 335 5.55 38.33 0.50
C LYS A 335 6.01 39.15 -0.72
N ILE A 336 5.64 38.69 -1.93
CA ILE A 336 5.98 39.37 -3.17
C ILE A 336 4.91 40.43 -3.47
N THR A 337 5.26 41.69 -3.32
CA THR A 337 4.32 42.82 -3.43
C THR A 337 4.42 43.56 -4.76
N ASN A 338 5.51 43.41 -5.50
CA ASN A 338 5.73 44.13 -6.76
C ASN A 338 6.48 43.25 -7.81
N GLU A 339 6.39 43.66 -9.06
CA GLU A 339 7.01 42.98 -10.21
C GLU A 339 8.55 42.91 -10.12
N THR A 340 9.16 43.92 -9.51
CA THR A 340 10.63 43.96 -9.34
C THR A 340 11.08 42.88 -8.36
N SER A 341 10.38 42.75 -7.23
CA SER A 341 10.63 41.67 -6.24
C SER A 341 10.40 40.28 -6.85
N TYR A 342 9.35 40.15 -7.68
CA TYR A 342 9.06 38.93 -8.40
C TYR A 342 10.18 38.53 -9.37
N LYS A 343 10.63 39.49 -10.21
CA LYS A 343 11.74 39.24 -11.16
C LYS A 343 13.06 38.94 -10.44
N LYS A 344 13.30 39.58 -9.30
CA LYS A 344 14.48 39.28 -8.46
C LYS A 344 14.41 37.86 -7.89
N MET A 345 13.25 37.43 -7.40
CA MET A 345 13.03 36.10 -6.90
C MET A 345 13.23 35.02 -8.00
N ILE A 346 12.64 35.22 -9.20
CA ILE A 346 12.83 34.31 -10.33
C ILE A 346 14.31 34.17 -10.68
N ARG A 347 15.02 35.28 -10.82
CA ARG A 347 16.46 35.24 -11.08
C ARG A 347 17.19 34.46 -10.00
N HIS A 348 16.86 34.69 -8.73
CA HIS A 348 17.47 34.00 -7.61
C HIS A 348 17.19 32.49 -7.66
N SER A 349 15.94 32.09 -7.84
CA SER A 349 15.53 30.67 -7.98
C SER A 349 16.20 30.00 -9.16
N TYR A 350 16.30 30.70 -10.29
CA TYR A 350 16.91 30.20 -11.51
C TYR A 350 18.43 29.96 -11.37
N TYR A 351 19.15 30.92 -10.75
CA TYR A 351 20.57 30.75 -10.51
C TYR A 351 20.88 29.66 -9.49
N LEU A 352 19.93 29.36 -8.61
CA LEU A 352 20.11 28.38 -7.55
C LEU A 352 19.78 26.97 -8.00
N ASN A 353 18.77 26.75 -8.86
CA ASN A 353 18.38 25.41 -9.28
C ASN A 353 17.83 25.35 -10.70
N PRO A 354 18.65 25.53 -11.74
CA PRO A 354 18.21 25.49 -13.13
C PRO A 354 17.85 24.07 -13.61
N SER A 355 18.20 23.02 -12.86
CA SER A 355 18.10 21.63 -13.32
C SER A 355 16.71 21.05 -13.19
N LEU A 356 15.93 21.41 -12.15
CA LEU A 356 14.63 20.79 -11.88
C LEU A 356 13.55 21.14 -12.92
N SER A 357 13.41 22.42 -13.25
CA SER A 357 12.49 22.86 -14.31
C SER A 357 12.88 22.30 -15.67
N SER A 358 14.18 22.21 -15.97
CA SER A 358 14.71 21.55 -17.16
C SER A 358 14.32 20.07 -17.24
N MET A 359 14.38 19.32 -16.13
CA MET A 359 14.01 17.92 -16.07
C MET A 359 12.49 17.73 -16.26
N ALA A 360 11.68 18.61 -15.65
CA ALA A 360 10.23 18.61 -15.88
C ALA A 360 9.90 18.88 -17.35
N HIS A 361 10.56 19.86 -17.96
CA HIS A 361 10.47 20.15 -19.39
C HIS A 361 10.87 18.94 -20.25
N LYS A 362 12.01 18.30 -19.99
CA LYS A 362 12.48 17.10 -20.66
C LYS A 362 11.48 15.94 -20.59
N SER A 363 10.77 15.78 -19.46
CA SER A 363 9.77 14.73 -19.30
C SER A 363 8.56 14.91 -20.23
N VAL A 364 8.12 16.14 -20.47
CA VAL A 364 7.05 16.45 -21.43
C VAL A 364 7.50 16.14 -22.86
N TYR A 365 8.68 16.63 -23.25
CA TYR A 365 9.20 16.38 -24.59
C TYR A 365 9.41 14.90 -24.87
N MET A 366 9.90 14.15 -23.89
CA MET A 366 10.05 12.70 -23.98
C MET A 366 8.70 12.02 -24.26
N LEU A 367 7.66 12.34 -23.48
CA LEU A 367 6.32 11.77 -23.67
C LEU A 367 5.81 12.06 -25.10
N LEU A 368 5.94 13.30 -25.54
CA LEU A 368 5.39 13.75 -26.81
C LEU A 368 6.17 13.24 -28.01
N TYR A 369 7.50 13.15 -27.91
CA TYR A 369 8.33 12.55 -28.95
C TYR A 369 7.98 11.06 -29.16
N LEU A 370 7.85 10.31 -28.08
CA LEU A 370 7.47 8.89 -28.14
C LEU A 370 6.01 8.72 -28.59
N LEU A 371 5.13 9.65 -28.22
CA LEU A 371 3.76 9.69 -28.74
C LEU A 371 3.73 9.87 -30.26
N LYS A 372 4.54 10.79 -30.78
CA LYS A 372 4.68 10.99 -32.24
C LYS A 372 5.08 9.72 -32.96
N GLN A 373 6.16 9.08 -32.46
CA GLN A 373 6.64 7.83 -33.07
C GLN A 373 5.58 6.73 -33.01
N PHE A 374 4.87 6.64 -31.88
CA PHE A 374 3.78 5.68 -31.71
C PHE A 374 2.66 5.91 -32.70
N LEU A 375 2.17 7.13 -32.82
CA LEU A 375 1.11 7.50 -33.78
C LEU A 375 1.55 7.24 -35.22
N GLY A 376 2.85 7.49 -35.54
CA GLY A 376 3.43 7.11 -36.83
C GLY A 376 3.39 5.62 -37.09
N SER A 377 3.75 4.80 -36.09
CA SER A 377 3.73 3.35 -36.22
C SER A 377 2.33 2.77 -36.42
N LYS A 378 1.30 3.52 -36.04
CA LYS A 378 -0.12 3.16 -36.19
C LYS A 378 -0.81 3.84 -37.37
N ASN A 379 -0.07 4.59 -38.19
CA ASN A 379 -0.61 5.38 -39.31
C ASN A 379 -1.71 6.38 -38.91
N CYS A 380 -1.60 6.95 -37.71
CA CYS A 380 -2.56 7.90 -37.14
C CYS A 380 -2.25 9.38 -37.53
N TYR A 381 -1.61 9.65 -38.65
CA TYR A 381 -1.19 11.00 -39.05
C TYR A 381 -2.14 11.73 -39.97
N SER A 382 -3.05 11.04 -40.61
CA SER A 382 -3.97 11.65 -41.60
C SER A 382 -5.26 12.09 -40.90
N GLY A 383 -5.46 13.40 -40.70
CA GLY A 383 -6.70 13.95 -40.21
C GLY A 383 -6.55 15.15 -39.28
N HIS A 384 -7.67 15.80 -38.95
CA HIS A 384 -7.74 16.86 -37.94
C HIS A 384 -7.47 16.29 -36.53
N GLY A 385 -7.10 17.14 -35.55
CA GLY A 385 -6.74 16.76 -34.19
C GLY A 385 -7.70 15.78 -33.50
N ALA A 386 -9.02 15.95 -33.71
CA ALA A 386 -10.04 15.05 -33.19
C ALA A 386 -9.99 13.63 -33.82
N GLU A 387 -9.47 13.45 -35.02
CA GLU A 387 -9.30 12.14 -35.68
C GLU A 387 -8.05 11.45 -35.12
N ILE A 388 -6.97 12.21 -34.91
CA ILE A 388 -5.74 11.73 -34.27
C ILE A 388 -6.05 11.29 -32.85
N ALA A 389 -6.85 12.06 -32.10
CA ALA A 389 -7.26 11.71 -30.75
C ALA A 389 -8.10 10.43 -30.70
N ARG A 390 -9.04 10.25 -31.64
CA ARG A 390 -9.81 9.01 -31.79
C ARG A 390 -8.93 7.82 -32.17
N CYS A 391 -7.94 8.02 -33.03
CA CYS A 391 -6.97 6.99 -33.39
C CYS A 391 -6.11 6.61 -32.20
N PHE A 392 -5.60 7.57 -31.44
CA PHE A 392 -4.86 7.30 -30.21
C PHE A 392 -5.71 6.52 -29.20
N SER A 393 -6.96 6.93 -28.96
CA SER A 393 -7.86 6.24 -28.02
C SER A 393 -8.03 4.76 -28.38
N LYS A 394 -8.14 4.42 -29.67
CA LYS A 394 -8.24 3.03 -30.14
C LYS A 394 -7.02 2.17 -29.77
N TYR A 395 -5.82 2.73 -29.80
CA TYR A 395 -4.55 2.02 -29.55
C TYR A 395 -3.90 2.40 -28.21
N SER A 396 -4.58 3.15 -27.37
CA SER A 396 -4.03 3.75 -26.15
C SER A 396 -3.43 2.71 -25.16
N PHE A 397 -4.00 1.52 -25.09
CA PHE A 397 -3.49 0.42 -24.24
C PHE A 397 -2.14 -0.15 -24.73
N GLU A 398 -1.83 0.00 -26.02
CA GLU A 398 -0.55 -0.46 -26.57
C GLU A 398 0.58 0.57 -26.36
N PHE A 399 0.23 1.81 -26.04
CA PHE A 399 1.19 2.91 -25.92
C PHE A 399 2.20 2.67 -24.80
N GLN A 400 1.76 2.15 -23.66
CA GLN A 400 2.66 1.80 -22.56
C GLN A 400 3.72 0.74 -22.97
N ALA A 401 3.28 -0.29 -23.67
CA ALA A 401 4.18 -1.33 -24.18
C ALA A 401 5.16 -0.78 -25.23
N TYR A 402 4.68 0.15 -26.07
CA TYR A 402 5.50 0.86 -27.04
C TYR A 402 6.56 1.72 -26.35
N LEU A 403 6.18 2.52 -25.35
CA LEU A 403 7.09 3.31 -24.54
C LEU A 403 8.20 2.42 -23.96
N ARG A 404 7.84 1.30 -23.35
CA ARG A 404 8.79 0.35 -22.77
C ARG A 404 9.79 -0.18 -23.81
N LYS A 405 9.30 -0.58 -24.98
CA LYS A 405 10.15 -1.13 -26.04
C LYS A 405 11.16 -0.10 -26.58
N HIS A 406 10.84 1.20 -26.55
CA HIS A 406 11.64 2.25 -27.13
C HIS A 406 12.39 3.10 -26.08
N SER A 407 12.03 2.97 -24.80
CA SER A 407 12.71 3.61 -23.68
C SER A 407 13.95 2.83 -23.23
N THR A 408 14.00 1.51 -23.44
CA THR A 408 15.03 0.61 -22.89
C THR A 408 16.14 0.24 -23.89
N ARG A 409 16.36 0.95 -25.00
CA ARG A 409 17.22 0.41 -26.04
C ARG A 409 18.59 1.01 -26.14
N ASP A 410 19.51 0.09 -25.87
CA ASP A 410 20.79 -0.20 -26.56
C ASP A 410 21.45 0.90 -27.41
N GLY A 411 22.65 1.20 -26.99
CA GLY A 411 23.70 2.02 -27.50
C GLY A 411 24.04 2.05 -29.00
N GLN A 412 23.11 1.82 -29.93
CA GLN A 412 23.47 1.74 -31.35
C GLN A 412 22.68 2.58 -32.35
N LYS A 413 21.84 3.56 -31.95
CA LYS A 413 21.34 4.54 -32.94
C LYS A 413 21.46 5.97 -32.45
N ARG A 414 22.40 6.70 -33.03
CA ARG A 414 22.76 8.11 -32.78
C ARG A 414 21.69 9.15 -33.22
N ASP A 415 20.50 8.73 -33.66
CA ASP A 415 19.57 9.63 -34.34
C ASP A 415 18.36 10.09 -33.50
N THR A 416 18.37 9.79 -32.21
CA THR A 416 17.34 10.38 -31.32
C THR A 416 17.99 11.48 -30.49
N PRO A 417 17.49 12.72 -30.54
CA PRO A 417 18.06 13.84 -29.77
C PRO A 417 17.93 13.67 -28.26
N TRP A 418 17.24 12.62 -27.79
CA TRP A 418 16.92 12.37 -26.39
C TRP A 418 17.17 10.89 -26.06
N ARG A 419 18.23 10.58 -25.38
CA ARG A 419 18.39 9.28 -24.73
C ARG A 419 17.46 9.24 -23.52
N VAL A 420 16.51 8.34 -23.55
CA VAL A 420 15.58 8.05 -22.46
C VAL A 420 16.30 7.43 -21.26
N GLU A 421 17.43 6.86 -21.51
CA GLU A 421 18.40 6.43 -20.53
C GLU A 421 19.69 7.19 -20.78
N ASP A 422 19.83 8.26 -20.15
CA ASP A 422 21.16 8.52 -19.68
C ASP A 422 21.37 7.68 -18.41
N ALA A 423 21.53 6.36 -18.62
CA ALA A 423 22.37 5.55 -17.74
C ALA A 423 23.80 6.16 -17.70
N THR A 424 24.15 6.99 -18.66
CA THR A 424 25.25 7.97 -18.66
C THR A 424 24.78 9.25 -17.96
N GLY A 425 24.20 9.12 -16.73
CA GLY A 425 23.90 10.27 -15.88
C GLY A 425 25.20 11.04 -15.65
N ARG A 426 25.17 12.32 -15.97
CA ARG A 426 26.28 13.19 -15.60
C ARG A 426 25.91 13.79 -14.24
N PHE A 427 26.75 13.54 -13.23
CA PHE A 427 26.63 14.12 -11.92
C PHE A 427 27.66 15.22 -11.74
N SER A 428 27.26 16.29 -11.12
CA SER A 428 28.16 17.40 -10.77
C SER A 428 28.22 17.54 -9.25
N PHE A 429 29.43 17.73 -8.78
CA PHE A 429 29.71 18.01 -7.37
C PHE A 429 29.85 19.51 -7.21
N TYR A 430 29.00 20.09 -6.37
CA TYR A 430 28.98 21.52 -6.08
C TYR A 430 29.47 21.79 -4.68
N GLN A 431 30.33 22.76 -4.51
CA GLN A 431 30.84 23.19 -3.21
C GLN A 431 30.42 24.64 -2.93
N LEU A 432 29.95 24.89 -1.70
CA LEU A 432 29.70 26.21 -1.18
C LEU A 432 31.01 26.77 -0.59
N VAL A 433 31.55 27.80 -1.24
CA VAL A 433 32.77 28.48 -0.79
C VAL A 433 32.38 29.86 -0.25
N SER A 434 32.69 30.13 1.02
CA SER A 434 32.49 31.42 1.64
C SER A 434 33.83 32.17 1.69
N LYS A 435 34.13 32.99 0.67
CA LYS A 435 35.06 34.10 0.73
C LYS A 435 34.33 35.33 0.22
N ASP A 436 34.10 36.31 1.03
CA ASP A 436 33.57 37.66 0.67
C ASP A 436 32.23 37.70 -0.10
N GLY A 437 31.48 36.69 -0.03
CA GLY A 437 30.21 36.45 -0.72
C GLY A 437 30.06 34.98 -1.03
N ARG A 438 28.86 34.44 -0.87
CA ARG A 438 28.58 33.03 -1.14
C ARG A 438 28.76 32.74 -2.63
N HIS A 439 29.78 32.03 -3.00
CA HIS A 439 30.05 31.55 -4.36
C HIS A 439 29.79 30.06 -4.46
N LEU A 440 29.03 29.67 -5.47
CA LEU A 440 28.83 28.28 -5.85
C LEU A 440 29.94 27.87 -6.80
N LEU A 441 30.67 26.83 -6.44
CA LEU A 441 31.73 26.28 -7.27
C LEU A 441 31.37 24.85 -7.70
N CYS A 442 31.40 24.56 -8.99
CA CYS A 442 31.37 23.20 -9.52
C CYS A 442 32.77 22.63 -9.51
N ILE A 443 33.02 21.64 -8.65
CA ILE A 443 34.37 21.07 -8.43
C ILE A 443 34.69 19.93 -9.39
N SER A 444 33.74 19.08 -9.71
CA SER A 444 33.98 17.97 -10.62
C SER A 444 32.70 17.48 -11.27
N HIS A 445 32.85 16.75 -12.37
CA HIS A 445 31.78 16.05 -13.05
C HIS A 445 32.10 14.57 -13.14
N HIS A 446 31.17 13.71 -12.84
CA HIS A 446 31.28 12.27 -13.09
C HIS A 446 30.32 11.88 -14.22
N ILE A 447 30.88 11.22 -15.25
CA ILE A 447 30.12 10.67 -16.37
C ILE A 447 30.11 9.15 -16.20
N ILE A 448 28.88 8.58 -16.09
CA ILE A 448 28.74 7.13 -15.95
C ILE A 448 29.23 6.44 -17.20
N GLY A 449 30.08 5.42 -17.00
CA GLY A 449 30.74 4.69 -18.10
C GLY A 449 32.15 5.18 -18.42
N GLU A 450 32.63 6.25 -17.77
CA GLU A 450 34.01 6.66 -17.74
C GLU A 450 34.53 6.53 -16.31
N ASP A 451 35.60 5.75 -16.11
CA ASP A 451 36.17 5.48 -14.76
C ASP A 451 36.93 6.68 -14.16
N LYS A 452 36.70 7.87 -14.67
CA LYS A 452 37.38 9.09 -14.22
C LYS A 452 36.39 10.23 -13.99
N LEU A 453 36.59 10.95 -12.89
CA LEU A 453 36.03 12.28 -12.67
C LEU A 453 36.71 13.26 -13.62
N VAL A 454 35.94 14.01 -14.40
CA VAL A 454 36.45 15.09 -15.21
C VAL A 454 36.60 16.32 -14.33
N GLU A 455 37.83 16.66 -13.92
CA GLU A 455 38.09 17.88 -13.16
C GLU A 455 37.83 19.13 -14.03
N ARG A 456 37.17 20.12 -13.45
CA ARG A 456 37.13 21.46 -14.05
C ARG A 456 38.35 22.25 -13.57
N GLU A 457 38.84 23.11 -14.43
CA GLU A 457 39.97 23.99 -14.11
C GLU A 457 39.77 24.70 -12.76
N ASN A 458 40.75 24.52 -11.85
CA ASN A 458 40.81 25.01 -10.46
C ASN A 458 39.86 24.33 -9.44
N PRO A 459 40.12 23.09 -9.02
CA PRO A 459 39.53 22.59 -7.79
C PRO A 459 40.04 23.45 -6.64
N VAL A 460 39.11 24.02 -5.88
CA VAL A 460 39.48 24.57 -4.57
C VAL A 460 39.95 23.40 -3.73
N SER A 461 41.24 23.39 -3.44
CA SER A 461 41.83 22.32 -2.65
C SER A 461 41.08 22.21 -1.34
N VAL A 462 40.68 20.99 -0.96
CA VAL A 462 40.13 20.64 0.35
C VAL A 462 41.01 21.15 1.49
N ASN A 463 42.24 21.52 1.19
CA ASN A 463 43.26 22.12 2.06
C ASN A 463 42.94 23.53 2.62
N SER A 464 41.82 24.15 2.24
CA SER A 464 41.34 25.41 2.85
C SER A 464 40.64 25.23 4.18
N PHE A 465 40.41 24.02 4.60
CA PHE A 465 39.95 23.69 5.95
C PHE A 465 41.21 23.38 6.80
N ASP A 466 41.23 23.85 8.04
CA ASP A 466 42.29 23.58 9.02
C ASP A 466 42.33 22.10 9.47
N PHE A 467 42.35 21.17 8.53
CA PHE A 467 42.40 19.73 8.79
C PHE A 467 43.84 19.24 8.72
N HIS A 468 44.31 18.71 9.83
CA HIS A 468 45.59 18.00 9.86
C HIS A 468 45.51 16.71 9.01
N PRO A 469 46.43 16.39 8.14
CA PRO A 469 46.42 15.16 7.31
C PRO A 469 46.27 13.86 8.11
N ASP A 470 46.67 13.88 9.39
CA ASP A 470 46.56 12.75 10.31
C ASP A 470 45.10 12.28 10.55
N TYR A 471 44.10 13.11 10.25
CA TYR A 471 42.68 12.73 10.38
C TYR A 471 42.15 11.90 9.19
N LEU A 472 42.93 11.73 8.15
CA LEU A 472 42.57 10.94 6.97
C LEU A 472 43.15 9.52 7.02
N ASP A 473 43.99 9.19 8.02
CA ASP A 473 44.64 7.88 8.15
C ASP A 473 43.76 6.87 8.89
N PRO A 474 43.22 5.87 8.20
CA PRO A 474 42.37 4.88 8.81
C PRO A 474 43.04 4.01 9.86
N THR A 475 44.35 3.83 9.76
CA THR A 475 45.10 2.91 10.66
C THR A 475 45.12 3.35 12.11
N ARG A 476 44.84 4.63 12.39
CA ARG A 476 44.83 5.20 13.74
C ARG A 476 43.46 5.13 14.43
N PHE A 477 42.39 4.79 13.69
CA PHE A 477 41.03 5.08 14.16
C PHE A 477 40.05 3.90 14.09
N CYS A 478 40.48 2.71 13.71
CA CYS A 478 39.61 1.65 13.23
C CYS A 478 39.40 0.47 14.17
N MET A 479 39.04 0.65 15.41
CA MET A 479 38.62 -0.46 16.29
C MET A 479 37.59 0.02 17.31
N PRO A 480 36.37 0.41 16.92
CA PRO A 480 35.35 0.73 17.91
C PRO A 480 34.99 -0.54 18.72
N GLN A 481 34.81 -0.39 20.03
CA GLN A 481 34.18 -1.45 20.82
C GLN A 481 32.73 -1.55 20.41
N CYS A 482 32.37 -2.69 19.85
CA CYS A 482 30.97 -2.95 19.43
C CYS A 482 30.09 -3.17 20.65
N GLY A 483 28.87 -2.65 20.61
CA GLY A 483 27.86 -2.87 21.60
C GLY A 483 27.40 -4.34 21.66
N ASN A 484 26.63 -4.69 22.69
CA ASN A 484 26.17 -6.06 22.92
C ASN A 484 25.29 -6.65 21.79
N ASN A 485 24.77 -5.80 20.91
CA ASN A 485 23.95 -6.21 19.76
C ASN A 485 24.61 -5.89 18.41
N GLU A 486 25.91 -5.71 18.39
CA GLU A 486 26.63 -5.32 17.20
C GLU A 486 27.72 -6.33 16.87
N ILE A 487 27.77 -6.72 15.59
CA ILE A 487 28.81 -7.58 15.06
C ILE A 487 29.99 -6.76 14.55
N ARG A 488 31.16 -7.35 14.60
CA ARG A 488 32.35 -6.83 13.93
C ARG A 488 32.29 -7.22 12.45
N GLN A 489 31.92 -6.27 11.60
CA GLN A 489 32.02 -6.48 10.18
C GLN A 489 33.38 -5.98 9.69
N HIS A 490 34.28 -6.89 9.35
CA HIS A 490 35.56 -6.56 8.74
C HIS A 490 35.31 -5.90 7.38
N VAL A 491 35.75 -4.65 7.25
CA VAL A 491 35.58 -3.87 6.03
C VAL A 491 36.86 -3.90 5.21
N THR A 492 38.04 -3.92 5.89
CA THR A 492 39.38 -4.05 5.28
C THR A 492 40.31 -4.72 6.28
N HIS A 493 41.61 -4.96 5.88
CA HIS A 493 42.63 -5.50 6.78
C HIS A 493 42.86 -4.69 8.06
N CYS A 494 42.39 -3.46 8.14
CA CYS A 494 42.68 -2.53 9.23
C CYS A 494 41.46 -2.09 10.03
N CYS A 495 40.26 -2.41 9.61
CA CYS A 495 39.05 -1.89 10.24
C CYS A 495 37.92 -2.90 10.28
N TRP A 496 37.26 -2.94 11.41
CA TRP A 496 35.89 -3.43 11.50
C TRP A 496 34.96 -2.29 11.84
N ARG A 497 33.75 -2.37 11.34
CA ARG A 497 32.64 -1.54 11.78
C ARG A 497 31.72 -2.36 12.66
N CYS A 498 31.13 -1.73 13.62
CA CYS A 498 30.06 -2.33 14.38
C CYS A 498 28.77 -2.20 13.57
N ARG A 499 28.15 -3.32 13.30
CA ARG A 499 26.85 -3.38 12.64
C ARG A 499 25.86 -4.00 13.62
N ALA A 500 24.81 -3.28 13.95
CA ALA A 500 23.72 -3.81 14.76
C ALA A 500 23.10 -5.02 14.04
N CYS A 501 22.90 -6.09 14.79
CA CYS A 501 22.07 -7.18 14.33
C CYS A 501 20.61 -6.70 14.23
N SER A 502 19.85 -7.27 13.31
CA SER A 502 18.41 -7.03 13.26
C SER A 502 17.78 -7.51 14.58
N GLU A 503 16.62 -6.98 14.90
CA GLU A 503 15.96 -7.22 16.20
C GLU A 503 15.64 -8.70 16.46
N ASP A 504 15.65 -9.53 15.43
CA ASP A 504 15.37 -10.98 15.46
C ASP A 504 16.63 -11.85 15.59
N LYS A 505 17.85 -11.24 15.64
CA LYS A 505 19.14 -11.93 15.63
C LYS A 505 19.98 -11.59 16.84
N ILE A 506 20.84 -12.51 17.23
CA ILE A 506 21.84 -12.32 18.27
C ILE A 506 23.24 -12.31 17.67
N VAL A 507 24.16 -11.70 18.38
CA VAL A 507 25.58 -11.75 18.03
C VAL A 507 26.12 -13.16 18.28
N SER A 508 26.78 -13.74 17.28
CA SER A 508 27.46 -15.04 17.40
C SER A 508 28.56 -15.00 18.47
N GLU A 509 28.92 -16.15 19.04
CA GLU A 509 30.01 -16.27 20.00
C GLU A 509 31.36 -15.75 19.45
N SER A 510 31.56 -15.79 18.13
CA SER A 510 32.74 -15.19 17.48
C SER A 510 32.72 -13.66 17.43
N GLY A 511 31.56 -13.02 17.57
CA GLY A 511 31.35 -11.58 17.42
C GLY A 511 31.33 -11.05 15.99
N ASP A 512 31.42 -11.92 14.98
CA ASP A 512 31.58 -11.55 13.57
C ASP A 512 30.31 -11.79 12.73
N ALA A 513 29.31 -12.46 13.26
CA ALA A 513 28.07 -12.80 12.59
C ALA A 513 26.84 -12.56 13.47
N CYS A 514 25.70 -12.36 12.83
CA CYS A 514 24.41 -12.35 13.51
C CYS A 514 23.74 -13.70 13.27
N ASP A 515 23.54 -14.45 14.35
CA ASP A 515 22.86 -15.73 14.32
C ASP A 515 21.34 -15.53 14.52
N GLU A 516 20.57 -16.25 13.77
CA GLU A 516 19.11 -16.23 13.92
C GLU A 516 18.72 -16.97 15.19
N CYS A 517 17.87 -16.35 16.00
CA CYS A 517 17.28 -17.10 17.09
C CYS A 517 16.39 -18.23 16.53
N PRO A 518 16.37 -19.40 17.19
CA PRO A 518 15.44 -20.47 16.82
C PRO A 518 14.01 -19.95 16.78
N LEU A 519 13.17 -20.58 15.97
CA LEU A 519 11.75 -20.25 15.93
C LEU A 519 11.17 -20.22 17.33
N LEU A 520 10.29 -19.25 17.60
CA LEU A 520 9.66 -19.00 18.90
C LEU A 520 10.59 -18.43 19.98
N HIS A 521 11.79 -18.04 19.61
CA HIS A 521 12.72 -17.37 20.52
C HIS A 521 13.04 -15.97 19.98
N TRP A 522 13.31 -15.05 20.91
CA TRP A 522 13.64 -13.68 20.61
C TRP A 522 14.87 -13.24 21.40
N PRO A 523 15.73 -12.41 20.82
CA PRO A 523 16.89 -11.87 21.49
C PRO A 523 16.54 -11.17 22.80
N SER A 524 17.21 -11.55 23.88
CA SER A 524 17.13 -10.90 25.19
C SER A 524 18.54 -10.58 25.68
N TYR A 525 18.71 -9.32 26.04
CA TYR A 525 19.99 -8.78 26.51
C TYR A 525 19.94 -8.64 28.04
N LEU A 526 20.38 -9.65 28.74
CA LEU A 526 20.51 -9.62 30.19
C LEU A 526 22.00 -9.67 30.60
N ASN A 527 22.48 -8.74 31.42
CA ASN A 527 23.83 -8.73 31.96
C ASN A 527 24.97 -8.92 30.95
N SER A 528 24.94 -8.15 29.84
CA SER A 528 25.95 -8.16 28.76
C SER A 528 26.05 -9.45 27.93
N THR A 529 25.20 -10.42 28.12
CA THR A 529 25.12 -11.61 27.26
C THR A 529 23.82 -11.61 26.45
N ALA A 530 23.94 -11.79 25.13
CA ALA A 530 22.80 -11.98 24.28
C ALA A 530 22.34 -13.44 24.31
N THR A 531 21.11 -13.70 24.68
CA THR A 531 20.54 -15.05 24.69
C THR A 531 19.17 -15.04 23.99
N CYS A 532 18.89 -16.12 23.27
CA CYS A 532 17.56 -16.31 22.70
C CYS A 532 16.61 -16.82 23.80
N GLN A 533 15.66 -15.99 24.22
CA GLN A 533 14.61 -16.36 25.17
C GLN A 533 13.31 -16.69 24.44
N GLY A 534 12.57 -17.66 24.96
CA GLY A 534 11.25 -18.01 24.40
C GLY A 534 10.30 -16.80 24.42
N ILE A 535 9.60 -16.57 23.35
CA ILE A 535 8.57 -15.53 23.24
C ILE A 535 7.37 -16.01 24.07
N GLU A 536 6.86 -15.18 24.97
CA GLU A 536 5.59 -15.47 25.64
C GLU A 536 4.47 -15.54 24.60
N PRO A 537 3.79 -16.69 24.47
CA PRO A 537 2.77 -16.84 23.44
C PRO A 537 1.52 -16.06 23.80
N ASP A 538 1.04 -15.26 22.87
CA ASP A 538 -0.28 -14.65 22.93
C ASP A 538 -1.36 -15.69 22.55
N PHE A 539 -2.43 -15.73 23.28
CA PHE A 539 -3.58 -16.57 22.98
C PHE A 539 -4.88 -15.87 23.42
N ILE A 540 -5.97 -16.31 22.86
CA ILE A 540 -7.28 -15.76 23.18
C ILE A 540 -7.59 -16.09 24.64
N THR A 541 -7.75 -15.06 25.48
CA THR A 541 -8.13 -15.19 26.90
C THR A 541 -9.48 -14.53 27.15
N LEU A 542 -10.19 -15.02 28.15
CA LEU A 542 -11.48 -14.42 28.56
C LEU A 542 -11.34 -13.00 29.11
N SER A 543 -10.11 -12.60 29.51
CA SER A 543 -9.83 -11.23 29.96
C SER A 543 -9.79 -10.19 28.84
N GLN A 544 -9.66 -10.61 27.60
CA GLN A 544 -9.68 -9.71 26.45
C GLN A 544 -11.09 -9.21 26.17
N PRO A 545 -11.30 -7.90 25.89
CA PRO A 545 -12.63 -7.33 25.71
C PRO A 545 -13.42 -7.97 24.56
N VAL A 546 -12.73 -8.38 23.49
CA VAL A 546 -13.35 -9.06 22.35
C VAL A 546 -13.88 -10.44 22.73
N SER A 547 -13.09 -11.23 23.46
CA SER A 547 -13.45 -12.58 23.90
C SER A 547 -14.63 -12.53 24.90
N PHE A 548 -14.61 -11.56 25.79
CA PHE A 548 -15.69 -11.32 26.74
C PHE A 548 -17.00 -10.94 26.02
N LEU A 549 -16.93 -10.04 25.03
CA LEU A 549 -18.08 -9.68 24.21
C LEU A 549 -18.65 -10.89 23.46
N LEU A 550 -17.76 -11.69 22.84
CA LEU A 550 -18.18 -12.91 22.13
C LEU A 550 -18.84 -13.91 23.08
N LEU A 551 -18.34 -14.08 24.29
CA LEU A 551 -18.95 -14.93 25.30
C LEU A 551 -20.35 -14.45 25.67
N ILE A 552 -20.56 -13.14 25.86
CA ILE A 552 -21.89 -12.56 26.09
C ILE A 552 -22.84 -12.89 24.94
N VAL A 553 -22.39 -12.72 23.70
CA VAL A 553 -23.20 -13.04 22.51
C VAL A 553 -23.55 -14.53 22.49
N VAL A 554 -22.62 -15.42 22.80
CA VAL A 554 -22.88 -16.88 22.90
C VAL A 554 -23.90 -17.18 23.96
N ILE A 555 -23.82 -16.58 25.15
CA ILE A 555 -24.77 -16.78 26.24
C ILE A 555 -26.17 -16.29 25.82
N ILE A 556 -26.26 -15.09 25.25
CA ILE A 556 -27.54 -14.54 24.77
C ILE A 556 -28.13 -15.43 23.67
N SER A 557 -27.33 -15.86 22.72
CA SER A 557 -27.74 -16.75 21.62
C SER A 557 -28.18 -18.12 22.14
N SER A 558 -27.51 -18.67 23.15
CA SER A 558 -27.87 -19.94 23.79
C SER A 558 -29.18 -19.83 24.53
N LEU A 559 -29.36 -18.76 25.31
CA LEU A 559 -30.62 -18.48 26.01
C LEU A 559 -31.78 -18.30 25.03
N TYR A 560 -31.51 -17.67 23.90
CA TYR A 560 -32.47 -17.50 22.80
C TYR A 560 -32.92 -18.85 22.22
N VAL A 561 -31.99 -19.78 21.96
CA VAL A 561 -32.32 -21.14 21.50
C VAL A 561 -33.15 -21.87 22.54
N VAL A 562 -32.79 -21.78 23.84
CA VAL A 562 -33.54 -22.41 24.92
C VAL A 562 -34.95 -21.83 25.00
N ALA A 563 -35.11 -20.53 24.89
CA ALA A 563 -36.42 -19.87 24.87
C ALA A 563 -37.28 -20.35 23.70
N VAL A 564 -36.72 -20.44 22.50
CA VAL A 564 -37.40 -20.98 21.31
C VAL A 564 -37.76 -22.46 21.53
N PHE A 565 -36.86 -23.26 22.10
CA PHE A 565 -37.12 -24.68 22.42
C PHE A 565 -38.29 -24.83 23.36
N VAL A 566 -38.29 -24.11 24.50
CA VAL A 566 -39.39 -24.12 25.47
C VAL A 566 -40.72 -23.70 24.81
N TRP A 567 -40.69 -22.65 23.99
CA TRP A 567 -41.87 -22.20 23.25
C TRP A 567 -42.42 -23.30 22.33
N TYR A 568 -41.53 -24.03 21.59
CA TYR A 568 -41.96 -25.14 20.73
C TYR A 568 -42.53 -26.31 21.50
N VAL A 569 -41.98 -26.64 22.67
CA VAL A 569 -42.51 -27.69 23.56
C VAL A 569 -43.90 -27.30 24.09
N VAL A 570 -44.09 -26.06 24.56
CA VAL A 570 -45.37 -25.56 25.05
C VAL A 570 -46.44 -25.54 23.98
N ASN A 571 -46.04 -25.19 22.74
CA ASN A 571 -46.98 -25.03 21.62
C ASN A 571 -47.04 -26.24 20.65
N GLN A 572 -46.54 -27.41 21.06
CA GLN A 572 -46.50 -28.61 20.23
C GLN A 572 -47.86 -29.06 19.71
N GLY A 573 -48.95 -28.68 20.41
CA GLY A 573 -50.33 -28.95 20.00
C GLY A 573 -50.84 -28.14 18.81
N HIS A 574 -50.21 -27.05 18.46
CA HIS A 574 -50.65 -26.13 17.40
C HIS A 574 -50.41 -26.74 16.00
N SER A 575 -51.39 -26.57 15.10
CA SER A 575 -51.37 -27.19 13.75
C SER A 575 -50.14 -26.82 12.94
N LEU A 576 -49.69 -25.55 13.00
CA LEU A 576 -48.49 -25.08 12.29
C LEU A 576 -47.18 -25.67 12.86
N VAL A 577 -47.14 -25.95 14.18
CA VAL A 577 -45.97 -26.57 14.80
C VAL A 577 -45.94 -28.06 14.45
N LYS A 578 -47.06 -28.77 14.49
CA LYS A 578 -47.18 -30.16 14.04
C LYS A 578 -46.81 -30.34 12.57
N ALA A 579 -47.19 -29.41 11.70
CA ALA A 579 -46.88 -29.50 10.29
C ALA A 579 -45.36 -29.37 9.99
N SER A 580 -44.57 -28.77 10.89
CA SER A 580 -43.16 -28.46 10.73
C SER A 580 -42.17 -29.57 11.11
N SER A 581 -42.64 -30.81 11.32
CA SER A 581 -41.79 -31.89 11.83
C SER A 581 -41.09 -31.52 13.16
N PRO A 582 -41.83 -31.44 14.26
CA PRO A 582 -41.35 -30.97 15.54
C PRO A 582 -40.09 -31.69 16.03
N ASP A 583 -40.03 -33.01 15.79
CA ASP A 583 -38.86 -33.83 16.18
C ASP A 583 -37.55 -33.39 15.49
N LEU A 584 -37.58 -33.11 14.20
CA LEU A 584 -36.44 -32.56 13.46
C LEU A 584 -36.07 -31.13 13.93
N ASN A 585 -37.08 -30.34 14.35
CA ASN A 585 -36.86 -29.02 14.89
C ASN A 585 -36.12 -29.09 16.23
N TYR A 586 -36.45 -30.04 17.11
CA TYR A 586 -35.75 -30.23 18.38
C TYR A 586 -34.30 -30.64 18.14
N VAL A 587 -34.05 -31.58 17.23
CA VAL A 587 -32.69 -31.97 16.87
C VAL A 587 -31.89 -30.76 16.31
N GLN A 588 -32.52 -29.91 15.49
CA GLN A 588 -31.86 -28.71 14.93
C GLN A 588 -31.52 -27.69 16.00
N LEU A 589 -32.42 -27.46 16.99
CA LEU A 589 -32.13 -26.56 18.14
C LEU A 589 -30.95 -27.08 18.97
N ILE A 590 -30.86 -28.42 19.15
CA ILE A 590 -29.70 -29.04 19.82
C ILE A 590 -28.41 -28.80 19.03
N THR A 591 -28.45 -28.88 17.67
CA THR A 591 -27.23 -28.61 16.85
C THR A 591 -26.76 -27.16 16.96
N PHE A 592 -27.65 -26.19 17.11
CA PHE A 592 -27.26 -24.81 17.37
C PHE A 592 -26.57 -24.66 18.74
N LEU A 593 -27.08 -25.30 19.80
CA LEU A 593 -26.38 -25.33 21.09
C LEU A 593 -24.99 -25.98 20.99
N MET A 594 -24.86 -27.08 20.23
CA MET A 594 -23.56 -27.68 19.99
C MET A 594 -22.61 -26.70 19.31
N GLY A 595 -23.09 -25.93 18.32
CA GLY A 595 -22.32 -24.88 17.66
C GLY A 595 -21.89 -23.77 18.62
N TYR A 596 -22.77 -23.31 19.50
CA TYR A 596 -22.39 -22.30 20.52
C TYR A 596 -21.43 -22.84 21.57
N ILE A 597 -21.54 -24.11 21.96
CA ILE A 597 -20.58 -24.75 22.84
C ILE A 597 -19.22 -24.86 22.14
N SER A 598 -19.17 -25.14 20.82
CA SER A 598 -17.91 -25.17 20.08
C SER A 598 -17.16 -23.83 20.13
N VAL A 599 -17.90 -22.70 20.07
CA VAL A 599 -17.33 -21.36 20.17
C VAL A 599 -16.59 -21.15 21.50
N VAL A 600 -17.14 -21.66 22.62
CA VAL A 600 -16.48 -21.56 23.92
C VAL A 600 -15.10 -22.24 23.87
N PHE A 601 -15.00 -23.41 23.22
CA PHE A 601 -13.72 -24.12 23.09
C PHE A 601 -12.68 -23.37 22.22
N PHE A 602 -13.13 -22.51 21.31
CA PHE A 602 -12.23 -21.66 20.51
C PHE A 602 -11.81 -20.35 21.23
N ILE A 603 -12.58 -19.92 22.25
CA ILE A 603 -12.30 -18.70 23.04
C ILE A 603 -11.45 -19.01 24.28
N VAL A 604 -11.44 -20.24 24.77
CA VAL A 604 -10.63 -20.67 25.91
C VAL A 604 -9.23 -21.03 25.44
N GLU A 605 -8.27 -21.04 26.36
CA GLU A 605 -6.87 -21.40 26.05
C GLU A 605 -6.77 -22.65 25.17
N PRO A 606 -6.04 -22.58 24.04
CA PRO A 606 -5.86 -23.71 23.14
C PRO A 606 -5.09 -24.85 23.83
N THR A 607 -5.78 -25.96 24.03
CA THR A 607 -5.21 -27.22 24.46
C THR A 607 -5.55 -28.30 23.44
N HIS A 608 -4.81 -29.39 23.41
CA HIS A 608 -5.10 -30.49 22.48
C HIS A 608 -6.58 -30.94 22.58
N LYS A 609 -7.10 -31.09 23.81
CA LYS A 609 -8.48 -31.48 24.05
C LYS A 609 -9.49 -30.44 23.57
N ASN A 610 -9.24 -29.15 23.92
CA ASN A 610 -10.14 -28.07 23.53
C ASN A 610 -10.21 -27.91 22.00
N CYS A 611 -9.07 -27.98 21.32
CA CYS A 611 -9.02 -27.91 19.86
C CYS A 611 -9.77 -29.05 19.19
N THR A 612 -9.55 -30.30 19.68
CA THR A 612 -10.18 -31.49 19.13
C THR A 612 -11.70 -31.47 19.35
N ILE A 613 -12.16 -31.20 20.56
CA ILE A 613 -13.58 -31.13 20.90
C ILE A 613 -14.23 -29.95 20.19
N GLY A 614 -13.58 -28.78 20.19
CA GLY A 614 -14.08 -27.58 19.54
C GLY A 614 -14.34 -27.80 18.06
N PHE A 615 -13.40 -28.40 17.33
CA PHE A 615 -13.55 -28.67 15.91
C PHE A 615 -14.56 -29.79 15.61
N LEU A 616 -14.62 -30.82 16.43
CA LEU A 616 -15.64 -31.88 16.33
C LEU A 616 -17.06 -31.28 16.47
N LEU A 617 -17.30 -30.48 17.52
CA LEU A 617 -18.60 -29.86 17.74
C LEU A 617 -18.94 -28.86 16.64
N PHE A 618 -17.95 -28.09 16.17
CA PHE A 618 -18.10 -27.18 15.06
C PHE A 618 -18.55 -27.90 13.78
N SER A 619 -17.77 -28.90 13.33
CA SER A 619 -18.07 -29.63 12.09
C SER A 619 -19.39 -30.39 12.18
N SER A 620 -19.67 -31.05 13.32
CA SER A 620 -20.92 -31.78 13.54
C SER A 620 -22.13 -30.86 13.56
N SER A 621 -22.01 -29.70 14.19
CA SER A 621 -23.11 -28.72 14.25
C SER A 621 -23.55 -28.27 12.86
N PHE A 622 -22.61 -27.91 11.97
CA PHE A 622 -22.91 -27.49 10.61
C PHE A 622 -23.47 -28.64 9.77
N ASN A 623 -22.75 -29.76 9.72
CA ASN A 623 -23.14 -30.89 8.90
C ASN A 623 -24.52 -31.44 9.26
N ILE A 624 -24.83 -31.57 10.54
CA ILE A 624 -26.13 -32.07 10.98
C ILE A 624 -27.23 -31.03 10.72
N SER A 625 -26.98 -29.75 10.95
CA SER A 625 -27.91 -28.67 10.68
C SER A 625 -28.34 -28.65 9.20
N TYR A 626 -27.35 -28.77 8.28
CA TYR A 626 -27.63 -28.81 6.84
C TYR A 626 -28.27 -30.13 6.40
N LEU A 627 -27.90 -31.24 7.02
CA LEU A 627 -28.59 -32.52 6.81
C LEU A 627 -30.07 -32.43 7.20
N ILE A 628 -30.38 -31.78 8.32
CA ILE A 628 -31.78 -31.60 8.74
C ILE A 628 -32.54 -30.71 7.75
N MET A 629 -31.92 -29.65 7.25
CA MET A 629 -32.53 -28.83 6.19
C MET A 629 -32.73 -29.61 4.91
N LEU A 630 -31.76 -30.45 4.52
CA LEU A 630 -31.84 -31.34 3.38
C LEU A 630 -32.97 -32.36 3.54
N THR A 631 -33.08 -33.01 4.71
CA THR A 631 -34.15 -33.98 4.99
C THR A 631 -35.53 -33.34 4.95
N LYS A 632 -35.69 -32.13 5.46
CA LYS A 632 -36.90 -31.32 5.33
C LYS A 632 -37.22 -31.01 3.86
N ALA A 633 -36.23 -30.61 3.07
CA ALA A 633 -36.42 -30.32 1.66
C ALA A 633 -36.81 -31.58 0.86
N ILE A 634 -36.15 -32.74 1.13
CA ILE A 634 -36.47 -34.05 0.53
C ILE A 634 -37.88 -34.44 0.87
N ARG A 635 -38.32 -34.28 2.13
CA ARG A 635 -39.68 -34.59 2.56
C ARG A 635 -40.70 -33.80 1.77
N VAL A 636 -40.55 -32.49 1.66
CA VAL A 636 -41.44 -31.63 0.86
C VAL A 636 -41.44 -32.05 -0.59
N TYR A 637 -40.28 -32.26 -1.18
CA TYR A 637 -40.14 -32.70 -2.57
C TYR A 637 -40.83 -34.03 -2.86
N ARG A 638 -40.71 -35.04 -1.99
CA ARG A 638 -41.36 -36.33 -2.11
C ARG A 638 -42.85 -36.26 -2.00
N ILE A 639 -43.40 -35.48 -1.04
CA ILE A 639 -44.82 -35.30 -0.87
C ILE A 639 -45.48 -34.78 -2.16
N PHE A 640 -44.78 -33.90 -2.90
CA PHE A 640 -45.35 -33.27 -4.10
C PHE A 640 -45.22 -34.12 -5.36
N ILE A 641 -44.10 -34.83 -5.54
CA ILE A 641 -43.89 -35.68 -6.71
C ILE A 641 -44.70 -36.95 -6.67
N THR A 642 -44.85 -37.58 -5.49
CA THR A 642 -45.55 -38.85 -5.32
C THR A 642 -47.03 -38.71 -5.10
N SER A 643 -47.55 -37.54 -4.83
CA SER A 643 -49.00 -37.29 -4.62
C SER A 643 -49.86 -37.61 -5.87
N VAL A 644 -49.22 -37.80 -7.04
CA VAL A 644 -49.92 -38.08 -8.31
C VAL A 644 -50.05 -39.60 -8.59
N THR A 645 -49.29 -40.46 -7.93
CA THR A 645 -49.20 -41.86 -8.39
C THR A 645 -49.28 -42.97 -7.32
N THR A 646 -49.20 -42.72 -6.01
CA THR A 646 -49.17 -43.81 -5.02
C THR A 646 -49.90 -43.51 -3.70
N ILE A 647 -50.58 -44.54 -3.14
CA ILE A 647 -51.37 -44.44 -1.89
C ILE A 647 -50.48 -44.49 -0.63
N LYS A 648 -49.25 -44.97 -0.68
CA LYS A 648 -48.27 -44.97 0.42
C LYS A 648 -46.93 -44.54 -0.07
N ILE A 649 -46.43 -43.39 0.48
CA ILE A 649 -45.09 -42.87 0.17
C ILE A 649 -44.12 -43.53 1.19
N PRO A 650 -43.13 -44.29 0.74
CA PRO A 650 -42.11 -44.91 1.62
C PRO A 650 -41.19 -43.86 2.22
N TYR A 651 -40.69 -44.10 3.42
CA TYR A 651 -39.66 -43.27 4.10
C TYR A 651 -40.06 -41.82 4.45
N ILE A 652 -41.35 -41.56 4.84
CA ILE A 652 -41.80 -40.23 5.28
C ILE A 652 -41.95 -40.18 6.82
N SER A 653 -41.82 -41.32 7.53
CA SER A 653 -41.98 -41.36 8.95
C SER A 653 -40.91 -40.48 9.66
N ASN A 654 -41.32 -39.80 10.74
CA ASN A 654 -40.42 -39.03 11.55
C ASN A 654 -39.28 -39.90 12.13
N GLU A 655 -39.58 -41.12 12.53
CA GLU A 655 -38.62 -42.08 13.06
C GLU A 655 -37.52 -42.39 12.04
N PHE A 656 -37.85 -42.53 10.77
CA PHE A 656 -36.85 -42.75 9.71
C PHE A 656 -35.88 -41.55 9.58
N HIS A 657 -36.43 -40.34 9.57
CA HIS A 657 -35.57 -39.14 9.43
C HIS A 657 -34.68 -38.92 10.65
N ILE A 658 -35.17 -39.22 11.87
CA ILE A 658 -34.36 -39.17 13.09
C ILE A 658 -33.27 -40.24 13.03
N SER A 659 -33.62 -41.48 12.60
CA SER A 659 -32.62 -42.54 12.44
C SER A 659 -31.52 -42.14 11.44
N VAL A 660 -31.87 -41.45 10.33
CA VAL A 660 -30.91 -40.91 9.38
C VAL A 660 -30.00 -39.85 10.03
N CYS A 661 -30.55 -38.96 10.81
CA CYS A 661 -29.77 -37.95 11.53
C CYS A 661 -28.83 -38.58 12.57
N VAL A 662 -29.29 -39.57 13.33
CA VAL A 662 -28.46 -40.29 14.31
C VAL A 662 -27.40 -41.13 13.61
N GLY A 663 -27.75 -41.86 12.55
CA GLY A 663 -26.77 -42.62 11.77
C GLY A 663 -25.67 -41.72 11.15
N PHE A 664 -26.07 -40.55 10.64
CA PHE A 664 -25.13 -39.60 10.11
C PHE A 664 -24.23 -39.03 11.21
N PHE A 665 -24.77 -38.68 12.39
CA PHE A 665 -23.97 -38.20 13.52
C PHE A 665 -22.95 -39.25 13.99
N LEU A 666 -23.32 -40.51 14.08
CA LEU A 666 -22.39 -41.61 14.40
C LEU A 666 -21.32 -41.75 13.32
N GLY A 667 -21.73 -41.63 12.05
CA GLY A 667 -20.81 -41.59 10.92
C GLY A 667 -19.81 -40.42 10.98
N GLU A 668 -20.29 -39.25 11.39
CA GLU A 668 -19.43 -38.08 11.59
C GLU A 668 -18.38 -38.31 12.69
N ILE A 669 -18.80 -38.86 13.83
CA ILE A 669 -17.87 -39.19 14.94
C ILE A 669 -16.85 -40.23 14.47
N LEU A 670 -17.28 -41.26 13.76
CA LEU A 670 -16.36 -42.27 13.23
C LEU A 670 -15.39 -41.68 12.21
N ARG A 671 -15.90 -40.90 11.26
CA ARG A 671 -15.09 -40.19 10.26
C ARG A 671 -14.06 -39.27 10.95
N PHE A 672 -14.52 -38.45 11.87
CA PHE A 672 -13.67 -37.55 12.60
C PHE A 672 -12.59 -38.33 13.40
N SER A 673 -12.96 -39.42 14.08
CA SER A 673 -12.02 -40.23 14.84
C SER A 673 -10.94 -40.86 13.95
N VAL A 674 -11.31 -41.35 12.78
CA VAL A 674 -10.36 -41.91 11.80
C VAL A 674 -9.41 -40.83 11.29
N ILE A 675 -9.92 -39.68 10.90
CA ILE A 675 -9.07 -38.59 10.40
C ILE A 675 -8.18 -38.04 11.54
N ASN A 676 -8.71 -37.90 12.75
CA ASN A 676 -7.94 -37.42 13.88
C ASN A 676 -6.86 -38.43 14.37
N TYR A 677 -7.08 -39.73 14.14
CA TYR A 677 -6.05 -40.73 14.37
C TYR A 677 -4.89 -40.61 13.37
N LEU A 678 -5.19 -40.38 12.08
CA LEU A 678 -4.19 -40.23 11.03
C LEU A 678 -3.50 -38.86 11.06
N PHE A 679 -4.26 -37.82 11.34
CA PHE A 679 -3.82 -36.40 11.35
C PHE A 679 -4.34 -35.72 12.63
N PRO A 680 -3.64 -35.86 13.77
CA PRO A 680 -4.12 -35.36 15.05
C PRO A 680 -4.18 -33.85 15.09
N ILE A 681 -5.28 -33.30 15.59
CA ILE A 681 -5.41 -31.90 15.91
C ILE A 681 -4.63 -31.62 17.18
N THR A 682 -3.68 -30.68 17.15
CA THR A 682 -2.84 -30.32 18.28
C THR A 682 -2.93 -28.82 18.60
N ALA A 683 -2.57 -28.45 19.81
CA ALA A 683 -2.30 -27.06 20.13
C ALA A 683 -0.79 -26.83 19.94
N SER A 684 -0.42 -25.90 19.11
CA SER A 684 0.96 -25.59 18.76
C SER A 684 1.24 -24.10 18.90
N LEU A 685 2.51 -23.79 19.08
CA LEU A 685 3.01 -22.43 19.04
C LEU A 685 3.35 -22.08 17.59
N PHE A 686 2.93 -20.93 17.15
CA PHE A 686 3.20 -20.40 15.82
C PHE A 686 3.84 -19.02 15.92
N GLN A 687 4.76 -18.77 15.03
CA GLN A 687 5.32 -17.45 14.79
C GLN A 687 4.95 -17.06 13.35
N PRO A 688 3.84 -16.34 13.14
CA PRO A 688 3.33 -16.05 11.79
C PRO A 688 4.30 -15.23 10.94
N VAL A 689 5.02 -14.33 11.58
CA VAL A 689 6.04 -13.48 10.96
C VAL A 689 7.33 -13.61 11.75
N PRO A 690 8.35 -14.29 11.20
CA PRO A 690 9.62 -14.55 11.89
C PRO A 690 10.35 -13.27 12.35
N SER A 691 10.16 -12.16 11.64
CA SER A 691 10.78 -10.87 11.96
C SER A 691 10.08 -10.07 13.06
N LEU A 692 9.01 -10.59 13.66
CA LEU A 692 8.29 -9.93 14.74
C LEU A 692 8.41 -10.72 16.03
N LYS A 693 8.59 -10.00 17.16
CA LYS A 693 8.53 -10.56 18.51
C LYS A 693 7.07 -10.89 18.87
N TYR A 694 6.52 -11.83 18.14
CA TYR A 694 5.13 -12.26 18.34
C TYR A 694 5.02 -13.76 18.12
N ALA A 695 4.56 -14.47 19.12
CA ALA A 695 4.22 -15.88 19.02
C ALA A 695 2.78 -16.07 19.48
N GLU A 696 2.05 -16.92 18.80
CA GLU A 696 0.68 -17.26 19.15
C GLU A 696 0.54 -18.74 19.47
N LYS A 697 -0.26 -19.05 20.48
CA LYS A 697 -0.68 -20.42 20.79
C LYS A 697 -2.06 -20.62 20.17
N ALA A 698 -2.16 -21.50 19.22
CA ALA A 698 -3.42 -21.74 18.51
C ALA A 698 -3.62 -23.21 18.18
N CYS A 699 -4.84 -23.56 17.76
CA CYS A 699 -5.15 -24.90 17.30
C CYS A 699 -4.52 -25.15 15.93
N ALA A 700 -3.62 -26.12 15.84
CA ALA A 700 -3.09 -26.65 14.58
C ALA A 700 -4.09 -27.67 14.04
N ILE A 701 -4.97 -27.22 13.16
CA ILE A 701 -5.96 -28.07 12.48
C ILE A 701 -5.33 -28.51 11.15
N PRO A 702 -5.05 -29.82 10.95
CA PRO A 702 -4.51 -30.30 9.69
C PRO A 702 -5.48 -30.06 8.52
N ASP A 703 -4.92 -29.76 7.35
CA ASP A 703 -5.69 -29.46 6.12
C ASP A 703 -6.67 -30.59 5.76
N ALA A 704 -6.33 -31.84 6.06
CA ALA A 704 -7.20 -32.99 5.84
C ALA A 704 -8.57 -32.83 6.53
N HIS A 705 -8.61 -32.32 7.76
CA HIS A 705 -9.86 -32.07 8.47
C HIS A 705 -10.67 -30.95 7.81
N VAL A 706 -10.01 -29.87 7.42
CA VAL A 706 -10.65 -28.70 6.79
C VAL A 706 -11.21 -29.06 5.41
N VAL A 707 -10.42 -29.74 4.59
CA VAL A 707 -10.82 -30.14 3.22
C VAL A 707 -12.00 -31.10 3.25
N VAL A 708 -11.96 -32.14 4.09
CA VAL A 708 -13.07 -33.10 4.21
C VAL A 708 -14.34 -32.43 4.73
N PHE A 709 -14.21 -31.54 5.71
CA PHE A 709 -15.33 -30.76 6.21
C PHE A 709 -15.96 -29.90 5.10
N ILE A 710 -15.15 -29.14 4.34
CA ILE A 710 -15.62 -28.28 3.24
C ILE A 710 -16.31 -29.08 2.15
N ILE A 711 -15.75 -30.22 1.73
CA ILE A 711 -16.34 -31.06 0.69
C ILE A 711 -17.72 -31.56 1.14
N LEU A 712 -17.85 -32.06 2.36
CA LEU A 712 -19.10 -32.58 2.89
C LEU A 712 -20.14 -31.48 3.03
N ASP A 713 -19.74 -30.35 3.60
CA ASP A 713 -20.61 -29.19 3.83
C ASP A 713 -21.09 -28.58 2.50
N CYS A 714 -20.20 -28.39 1.53
CA CYS A 714 -20.56 -27.93 0.19
C CYS A 714 -21.50 -28.91 -0.52
N THR A 715 -21.29 -30.23 -0.37
CA THR A 715 -22.16 -31.23 -0.96
C THR A 715 -23.56 -31.16 -0.40
N LEU A 716 -23.69 -31.05 0.94
CA LEU A 716 -24.98 -30.90 1.61
C LEU A 716 -25.69 -29.60 1.20
N LEU A 717 -24.96 -28.49 1.15
CA LEU A 717 -25.50 -27.17 0.75
C LEU A 717 -25.95 -27.16 -0.71
N LEU A 718 -25.15 -27.68 -1.64
CA LEU A 718 -25.49 -27.73 -3.07
C LEU A 718 -26.71 -28.60 -3.32
N THR A 719 -26.79 -29.77 -2.67
CA THR A 719 -27.96 -30.66 -2.79
C THR A 719 -29.21 -30.02 -2.18
N CYS A 720 -29.06 -29.34 -1.04
CA CYS A 720 -30.14 -28.58 -0.42
C CYS A 720 -30.62 -27.41 -1.30
N THR A 721 -29.68 -26.67 -1.92
CA THR A 721 -29.98 -25.58 -2.87
C THR A 721 -30.76 -26.09 -4.08
N PHE A 722 -30.30 -27.21 -4.66
CA PHE A 722 -30.97 -27.81 -5.81
C PHE A 722 -32.41 -28.22 -5.49
N LEU A 723 -32.63 -28.88 -4.33
CA LEU A 723 -33.96 -29.28 -3.92
C LEU A 723 -34.84 -28.07 -3.54
N ALA A 724 -34.27 -27.07 -2.85
CA ALA A 724 -34.93 -25.83 -2.51
C ALA A 724 -35.43 -25.08 -3.75
N PHE A 725 -34.58 -25.03 -4.81
CA PHE A 725 -34.96 -24.45 -6.11
C PHE A 725 -36.09 -25.24 -6.80
N LYS A 726 -36.03 -26.57 -6.79
CA LYS A 726 -37.11 -27.44 -7.35
C LYS A 726 -38.42 -27.30 -6.62
N THR A 727 -38.39 -26.95 -5.33
CA THR A 727 -39.60 -26.81 -4.50
C THR A 727 -40.12 -25.37 -4.38
N GLN A 728 -39.45 -24.40 -4.99
CA GLN A 728 -39.79 -22.97 -4.92
C GLN A 728 -41.16 -22.63 -5.56
N THR A 729 -41.58 -23.40 -6.55
CA THR A 729 -42.83 -23.18 -7.33
C THR A 729 -44.09 -23.74 -6.65
N LEU A 730 -43.95 -24.27 -5.45
CA LEU A 730 -45.04 -24.92 -4.72
C LEU A 730 -46.04 -23.93 -4.06
N PRO A 731 -47.34 -24.29 -3.90
CA PRO A 731 -48.36 -23.41 -3.38
C PRO A 731 -48.09 -22.88 -1.97
N ASN A 732 -48.62 -21.68 -1.66
CA ASN A 732 -48.39 -20.89 -0.44
C ASN A 732 -48.68 -21.63 0.92
N ARG A 733 -49.29 -22.80 0.93
CA ARG A 733 -49.50 -23.61 2.12
C ARG A 733 -48.22 -24.23 2.69
N PHE A 734 -47.10 -24.24 1.93
CA PHE A 734 -45.82 -24.83 2.31
C PHE A 734 -44.70 -23.78 2.36
N ARG A 735 -44.91 -22.71 3.11
CA ARG A 735 -43.94 -21.61 3.32
C ARG A 735 -42.58 -22.07 3.88
N GLU A 736 -42.50 -23.30 4.45
CA GLU A 736 -41.26 -23.85 5.02
C GLU A 736 -40.13 -23.96 3.99
N SER A 737 -40.44 -24.35 2.75
CA SER A 737 -39.47 -24.46 1.68
C SER A 737 -38.80 -23.12 1.32
N ARG A 738 -39.55 -22.01 1.38
CA ARG A 738 -39.00 -20.66 1.16
C ARG A 738 -38.00 -20.26 2.24
N TYR A 739 -38.29 -20.51 3.51
CA TYR A 739 -37.37 -20.21 4.62
C TYR A 739 -36.11 -21.07 4.54
N VAL A 740 -36.21 -22.35 4.17
CA VAL A 740 -35.07 -23.21 3.93
C VAL A 740 -34.21 -22.67 2.77
N SER A 741 -34.84 -22.20 1.67
CA SER A 741 -34.14 -21.61 0.55
C SER A 741 -33.34 -20.36 0.96
N VAL A 742 -33.95 -19.47 1.75
CA VAL A 742 -33.27 -18.26 2.27
C VAL A 742 -32.09 -18.66 3.15
N CYS A 743 -32.27 -19.61 4.07
CA CYS A 743 -31.19 -20.07 4.94
C CYS A 743 -30.00 -20.67 4.16
N VAL A 744 -30.29 -21.44 3.11
CA VAL A 744 -29.23 -22.03 2.29
C VAL A 744 -28.48 -20.96 1.49
N VAL A 745 -29.19 -19.98 0.92
CA VAL A 745 -28.56 -18.86 0.21
C VAL A 745 -27.71 -18.01 1.18
N THR A 746 -28.23 -17.70 2.37
CA THR A 746 -27.45 -16.96 3.38
C THR A 746 -26.22 -17.75 3.83
N ALA A 747 -26.33 -19.08 4.00
CA ALA A 747 -25.20 -19.94 4.31
C ALA A 747 -24.13 -19.90 3.19
N LEU A 748 -24.55 -19.97 1.92
CA LEU A 748 -23.62 -19.85 0.79
C LEU A 748 -22.89 -18.50 0.78
N VAL A 749 -23.58 -17.40 1.08
CA VAL A 749 -22.97 -16.07 1.18
C VAL A 749 -21.96 -16.03 2.33
N VAL A 750 -22.32 -16.57 3.50
CA VAL A 750 -21.39 -16.65 4.65
C VAL A 750 -20.15 -17.46 4.29
N TRP A 751 -20.32 -18.63 3.65
CA TRP A 751 -19.20 -19.48 3.24
C TRP A 751 -18.34 -18.84 2.16
N SER A 752 -18.94 -18.15 1.20
CA SER A 752 -18.19 -17.45 0.15
C SER A 752 -17.31 -16.30 0.70
N ALA A 753 -17.72 -15.67 1.79
CA ALA A 753 -16.92 -14.66 2.48
C ALA A 753 -15.90 -15.28 3.45
N PHE A 754 -16.32 -16.34 4.18
CA PHE A 754 -15.48 -16.98 5.20
C PHE A 754 -14.27 -17.70 4.62
N LEU A 755 -14.44 -18.51 3.56
CA LEU A 755 -13.37 -19.35 3.04
C LEU A 755 -12.16 -18.53 2.55
N PRO A 756 -12.32 -17.49 1.72
CA PRO A 756 -11.18 -16.65 1.34
C PRO A 756 -10.51 -16.00 2.55
N ALA A 757 -11.29 -15.44 3.48
CA ALA A 757 -10.76 -14.80 4.67
C ALA A 757 -9.97 -15.79 5.55
N TYR A 758 -10.46 -17.00 5.72
CA TYR A 758 -9.79 -18.04 6.50
C TYR A 758 -8.43 -18.44 5.90
N PHE A 759 -8.36 -18.69 4.58
CA PHE A 759 -7.14 -19.12 3.93
C PHE A 759 -6.13 -17.99 3.69
N THR A 760 -6.57 -16.74 3.64
CA THR A 760 -5.67 -15.58 3.49
C THR A 760 -5.15 -15.04 4.83
N SER A 761 -5.72 -15.44 5.95
CA SER A 761 -5.28 -15.04 7.28
C SER A 761 -3.90 -15.59 7.62
N VAL A 762 -2.96 -14.71 7.89
CA VAL A 762 -1.59 -15.06 8.29
C VAL A 762 -1.56 -15.55 9.75
N TYR A 763 -2.39 -14.95 10.60
CA TYR A 763 -2.47 -15.26 12.03
C TYR A 763 -3.49 -16.38 12.29
N ARG A 764 -3.06 -17.44 12.97
CA ARG A 764 -3.93 -18.56 13.37
C ARG A 764 -5.02 -18.15 14.36
N ARG A 765 -4.73 -17.16 15.19
CA ARG A 765 -5.70 -16.53 16.07
C ARG A 765 -6.88 -15.94 15.30
N ASP A 766 -6.61 -15.24 14.19
CA ASP A 766 -7.66 -14.66 13.36
C ASP A 766 -8.49 -15.74 12.67
N GLN A 767 -7.89 -16.84 12.27
CA GLN A 767 -8.60 -18.00 11.73
C GLN A 767 -9.60 -18.55 12.76
N SER A 768 -9.18 -18.71 14.03
CA SER A 768 -10.09 -19.15 15.11
C SER A 768 -11.23 -18.15 15.34
N THR A 769 -10.94 -16.85 15.29
CA THR A 769 -11.93 -15.79 15.44
C THR A 769 -12.94 -15.79 14.28
N LEU A 770 -12.48 -16.01 13.05
CA LEU A 770 -13.34 -16.13 11.87
C LEU A 770 -14.29 -17.34 11.99
N VAL A 771 -13.82 -18.48 12.49
CA VAL A 771 -14.66 -19.66 12.77
C VAL A 771 -15.77 -19.29 13.75
N VAL A 772 -15.45 -18.58 14.85
CA VAL A 772 -16.42 -18.10 15.82
C VAL A 772 -17.50 -17.25 15.17
N PHE A 773 -17.12 -16.28 14.35
CA PHE A 773 -18.07 -15.43 13.63
C PHE A 773 -18.94 -16.23 12.64
N ALA A 774 -18.36 -17.18 11.90
CA ALA A 774 -19.10 -18.02 10.98
C ALA A 774 -20.20 -18.82 11.71
N VAL A 775 -19.89 -19.41 12.87
CA VAL A 775 -20.87 -20.14 13.70
C VAL A 775 -21.97 -19.19 14.18
N LEU A 776 -21.61 -18.06 14.77
CA LEU A 776 -22.58 -17.12 15.33
C LEU A 776 -23.53 -16.57 14.26
N ILE A 777 -22.98 -16.14 13.12
CA ILE A 777 -23.78 -15.57 12.03
C ILE A 777 -24.71 -16.65 11.45
N ASN A 778 -24.15 -17.81 11.07
CA ASN A 778 -24.93 -18.87 10.44
C ASN A 778 -26.05 -19.39 11.34
N ASN A 779 -25.75 -19.68 12.62
CA ASN A 779 -26.71 -20.25 13.54
C ASN A 779 -27.80 -19.25 13.92
N ASN A 780 -27.44 -17.99 14.21
CA ASN A 780 -28.44 -16.96 14.54
C ASN A 780 -29.34 -16.61 13.35
N MET A 781 -28.78 -16.53 12.14
CA MET A 781 -29.56 -16.31 10.92
C MET A 781 -30.52 -17.47 10.64
N THR A 782 -30.02 -18.72 10.74
CA THR A 782 -30.84 -19.91 10.52
C THR A 782 -31.93 -20.03 11.57
N LEU A 783 -31.60 -19.80 12.86
CA LEU A 783 -32.55 -19.80 13.96
C LEU A 783 -33.67 -18.75 13.73
N SER A 784 -33.27 -17.53 13.37
CA SER A 784 -34.23 -16.44 13.13
C SER A 784 -35.15 -16.75 11.95
N MET A 785 -34.59 -17.20 10.83
CA MET A 785 -35.37 -17.47 9.61
C MET A 785 -36.31 -18.68 9.75
N LEU A 786 -35.87 -19.79 10.36
CA LEU A 786 -36.63 -21.00 10.45
C LEU A 786 -37.62 -21.02 11.62
N PHE A 787 -37.24 -20.45 12.76
CA PHE A 787 -37.95 -20.62 14.01
C PHE A 787 -38.76 -19.38 14.42
N VAL A 788 -38.11 -18.19 14.36
CA VAL A 788 -38.75 -16.95 14.83
C VAL A 788 -39.89 -16.53 13.90
N THR A 789 -39.71 -16.68 12.61
CA THR A 789 -40.74 -16.37 11.63
C THR A 789 -42.02 -17.18 11.91
N ARG A 790 -41.89 -18.45 12.33
CA ARG A 790 -43.03 -19.27 12.74
C ARG A 790 -43.62 -18.87 14.08
N LEU A 791 -42.77 -18.64 15.08
CA LEU A 791 -43.20 -18.16 16.39
C LEU A 791 -44.04 -16.92 16.21
N VAL A 792 -43.61 -15.95 15.48
CA VAL A 792 -44.33 -14.72 15.17
C VAL A 792 -45.67 -15.01 14.46
N THR A 793 -45.65 -15.91 13.47
CA THR A 793 -46.88 -16.27 12.74
C THR A 793 -47.92 -16.92 13.65
N VAL A 794 -47.55 -17.83 14.55
CA VAL A 794 -48.43 -18.49 15.50
C VAL A 794 -48.99 -17.49 16.51
N GLU A 795 -48.15 -16.62 17.08
CA GLU A 795 -48.59 -15.62 18.05
C GLU A 795 -49.48 -14.54 17.41
N TYR A 796 -49.23 -14.18 16.15
CA TYR A 796 -50.09 -13.29 15.37
C TYR A 796 -51.48 -13.89 15.19
N LEU A 797 -51.56 -15.21 14.87
CA LEU A 797 -52.85 -15.91 14.73
C LEU A 797 -53.60 -16.05 16.04
N ARG A 798 -52.93 -15.94 17.19
CA ARG A 798 -53.51 -15.93 18.53
C ARG A 798 -54.08 -14.58 18.98
N GLY A 799 -53.85 -13.54 18.21
CA GLY A 799 -54.36 -12.20 18.47
C GLY A 799 -53.47 -11.33 19.40
N HIS A 800 -52.22 -11.76 19.67
CA HIS A 800 -51.26 -10.96 20.44
C HIS A 800 -50.56 -9.91 19.53
N GLY A 801 -51.29 -8.85 19.17
CA GLY A 801 -50.88 -7.85 18.17
C GLY A 801 -49.65 -6.96 18.56
N TRP A 802 -49.16 -7.01 19.81
CA TRP A 802 -48.00 -6.21 20.24
C TRP A 802 -46.66 -6.67 19.64
N LEU A 803 -46.58 -7.91 19.18
CA LEU A 803 -45.42 -8.42 18.43
C LEU A 803 -45.35 -7.90 16.98
N PHE A 804 -46.35 -7.18 16.51
CA PHE A 804 -46.45 -6.65 15.15
C PHE A 804 -45.36 -5.59 14.87
N ASN A 805 -44.95 -4.81 15.86
CA ASN A 805 -43.89 -3.82 15.71
C ASN A 805 -42.48 -4.44 15.51
N ILE A 806 -42.26 -5.66 16.01
CA ILE A 806 -41.00 -6.41 15.77
C ILE A 806 -41.09 -7.15 14.42
N ALA A 807 -42.28 -7.64 14.05
CA ALA A 807 -42.49 -8.32 12.77
C ALA A 807 -42.45 -7.37 11.56
N SER A 808 -42.79 -6.10 11.72
CA SER A 808 -42.69 -5.12 10.64
C SER A 808 -41.25 -4.87 10.15
N LEU A 809 -40.25 -5.06 11.02
CA LEU A 809 -38.82 -5.02 10.66
C LEU A 809 -38.42 -6.20 9.77
N PHE A 810 -39.09 -7.35 9.88
CA PHE A 810 -38.81 -8.53 9.04
C PHE A 810 -39.71 -8.60 7.79
N TRP A 811 -40.86 -7.92 7.79
CA TRP A 811 -41.83 -7.90 6.70
C TRP A 811 -41.48 -6.93 5.56
N PHE A 812 -40.56 -6.04 5.76
CA PHE A 812 -40.09 -5.14 4.70
C PHE A 812 -39.44 -5.88 3.52
N CYS A 813 -39.00 -7.12 3.72
CA CYS A 813 -38.45 -7.97 2.67
C CYS A 813 -39.53 -8.64 1.79
N GLU A 814 -40.79 -8.69 2.22
CA GLU A 814 -41.87 -9.43 1.53
C GLU A 814 -42.61 -8.54 0.50
N ARG A 815 -42.59 -7.22 0.69
CA ARG A 815 -43.26 -6.28 -0.26
C ARG A 815 -42.44 -5.92 -1.49
N SER A 816 -41.17 -6.24 -1.50
CA SER A 816 -40.28 -5.95 -2.61
C SER A 816 -40.26 -7.02 -3.70
N VAL A 817 -40.99 -8.12 -3.54
CA VAL A 817 -41.00 -9.28 -4.48
C VAL A 817 -42.41 -9.50 -5.10
N GLU A 818 -43.37 -8.66 -4.77
CA GLU A 818 -44.74 -8.68 -5.38
C GLU A 818 -44.96 -7.56 -6.41
N LYS A 819 -43.90 -6.95 -6.92
CA LYS A 819 -44.02 -6.08 -8.11
C LYS A 819 -43.17 -6.62 -9.26
#